data_6947ae764d3735f63b18c10a9c3a28e1
#
_entry.id   6947ae764d3735f63b18c10a9c3a28e1
#
_cell.length_a   1.000
_cell.length_b   1.000
_cell.length_c   1.000
_cell.angle_alpha   90.00
_cell.angle_beta   90.00
_cell.angle_gamma   90.00
#
_symmetry.space_group_name_H-M   'P 1'
#
loop_
_entity.id
_entity.type
_entity.pdbx_description
1 polymer ?
#
loop_
_entity_poly.entity_id
_entity_poly.type
_entity_poly.pdbx_seq_one_letter_code
_entity_poly.pdbx_strand_id
1 'polypeptide(L)'
;MKSNKLTLGIFASADAGKTTLSENILFNSGVTRRLGHVDDGDTLLDSDIMERKRGITIFSKEARFSAGDMDVVLIDTPGHIDFAAEAERTLNVLDAAILIISSEGVNKRTRQIWSKLDKYAIPRIIFVNKCDLASFDKEKISTQFHSLSSAIFDAVKLQNIDEELNEKIAFSSDYALDIFEQKACFDQQDLKMLVNKAALFPCVYGSALRDDGVKELISLLSYFDVKREYDDAFSCFVYKITRDKTGSRLSHVKITGGSVSLKQSINDEKINDIRFYNGDKFISKQEASAGEICVLTGLEKTLSGQLIDRNKIAIMPKSDASAVSRKLILPNGADFHSAAKELNKIFEELPEIQLEIENSEDIRVSLSGELQLQTLSQIIERRLGYSVEFGDESITYLETISKSVEGYGHFEPLKHYAEVHVRLIPLPHGSGIKVSSLCSETELPLGKQNKILNILQNYDHKGALIGARLTDVEIVLLHAREHARHTEGGDFLEASRRAVRQALMKANSLLLEPVYSFEISVSSDDFGKVNSELAKLGAVIDSHVLNGDVIELKGSAPVVSLKPHLDEIPDFSFDGSSFDISISGYLPCRNSDEVISSYRYNPDEDFDNPSSSIFTRNGSGVSISWQECEEFMHIKPYVKRSSSGFERNTNYPRRSLDEIFEQTYGKRDVSHVKYKKVIRPEPDELKHPSKPLRNKVSAKHVLLVDAYNLIHANTELKELARLDLGAAREKLSETVAEYAAMKGFEPIIVFDAYKNKDKLASKEETLGVSLIFTASNETADSYIERYVFEHIKSENITVVTSDRLEQMTIFQMGANRQSASDFFKEFDLLKAQLMPRLLQ
;
A
#
# COMPACT_ATOMS: atom_id res chain seq x y z
N MET A 1 30.77 -15.42 15.36
CA MET A 1 29.43 -16.04 15.34
C MET A 1 28.45 -14.95 14.94
N LYS A 2 27.70 -15.08 13.82
CA LYS A 2 26.60 -14.16 13.49
C LYS A 2 25.48 -14.50 14.47
N SER A 3 25.15 -13.61 15.40
CA SER A 3 24.00 -13.79 16.28
C SER A 3 22.73 -13.80 15.42
N ASN A 4 21.82 -14.73 15.69
CA ASN A 4 20.50 -14.73 15.08
C ASN A 4 19.73 -13.55 15.69
N LYS A 5 19.29 -12.61 14.86
CA LYS A 5 18.55 -11.41 15.29
C LYS A 5 17.08 -11.63 15.06
N LEU A 6 16.26 -11.49 16.09
CA LEU A 6 14.81 -11.68 16.04
C LEU A 6 14.09 -10.37 16.44
N THR A 7 13.22 -9.87 15.60
CA THR A 7 12.29 -8.81 15.96
C THR A 7 10.95 -9.43 16.32
N LEU A 8 10.58 -9.38 17.58
CA LEU A 8 9.42 -10.04 18.16
C LEU A 8 8.36 -9.02 18.56
N GLY A 9 7.14 -9.12 18.04
CA GLY A 9 6.02 -8.30 18.45
C GLY A 9 5.15 -9.00 19.50
N ILE A 10 4.61 -8.25 20.47
CA ILE A 10 3.57 -8.75 21.36
C ILE A 10 2.24 -8.09 21.05
N PHE A 11 1.21 -8.93 20.84
CA PHE A 11 -0.15 -8.54 20.54
C PHE A 11 -1.14 -9.12 21.53
N ALA A 12 -2.11 -8.33 21.92
CA ALA A 12 -3.15 -8.74 22.83
C ALA A 12 -4.41 -7.89 22.66
N SER A 13 -5.56 -8.41 23.09
CA SER A 13 -6.70 -7.56 23.41
C SER A 13 -6.42 -6.73 24.67
N ALA A 14 -7.21 -5.67 24.90
CA ALA A 14 -7.12 -4.92 26.15
C ALA A 14 -7.25 -5.87 27.34
N ASP A 15 -6.55 -5.57 28.42
CA ASP A 15 -6.53 -6.31 29.68
C ASP A 15 -6.13 -7.79 29.60
N ALA A 16 -5.64 -8.30 28.48
CA ALA A 16 -5.14 -9.68 28.39
C ALA A 16 -3.81 -9.92 29.12
N GLY A 17 -3.19 -8.87 29.69
CA GLY A 17 -1.95 -8.96 30.47
C GLY A 17 -0.68 -8.83 29.63
N LYS A 18 -0.73 -8.05 28.56
CA LYS A 18 0.38 -7.80 27.64
C LYS A 18 1.62 -7.23 28.35
N THR A 19 1.50 -6.10 29.04
CA THR A 19 2.60 -5.46 29.75
C THR A 19 3.17 -6.37 30.85
N THR A 20 2.30 -7.09 31.57
CA THR A 20 2.75 -8.04 32.60
C THR A 20 3.59 -9.17 31.99
N LEU A 21 3.20 -9.72 30.84
CA LEU A 21 3.99 -10.76 30.17
C LEU A 21 5.29 -10.19 29.63
N SER A 22 5.28 -8.98 29.03
CA SER A 22 6.48 -8.31 28.54
C SER A 22 7.52 -8.12 29.67
N GLU A 23 7.10 -7.63 30.84
CA GLU A 23 7.96 -7.44 32.01
C GLU A 23 8.52 -8.78 32.52
N ASN A 24 7.70 -9.82 32.55
CA ASN A 24 8.15 -11.17 32.95
C ASN A 24 9.17 -11.77 31.98
N ILE A 25 9.00 -11.60 30.68
CA ILE A 25 9.99 -12.02 29.69
C ILE A 25 11.32 -11.30 29.95
N LEU A 26 11.30 -9.99 30.19
CA LEU A 26 12.50 -9.20 30.48
C LEU A 26 13.17 -9.58 31.80
N PHE A 27 12.36 -9.90 32.81
CA PHE A 27 12.85 -10.36 34.11
C PHE A 27 13.52 -11.76 34.00
N ASN A 28 12.85 -12.74 33.38
CA ASN A 28 13.38 -14.09 33.18
C ASN A 28 14.60 -14.11 32.24
N SER A 29 14.74 -13.14 31.36
CA SER A 29 15.89 -12.95 30.48
C SER A 29 17.05 -12.17 31.16
N GLY A 30 16.88 -11.76 32.41
CA GLY A 30 17.91 -11.07 33.22
C GLY A 30 18.15 -9.61 32.84
N VAL A 31 17.26 -8.99 32.05
CA VAL A 31 17.35 -7.57 31.68
C VAL A 31 17.00 -6.66 32.86
N THR A 32 15.98 -7.06 33.63
CA THR A 32 15.58 -6.37 34.85
C THR A 32 15.92 -7.18 36.11
N ARG A 33 16.27 -6.50 37.19
CA ARG A 33 16.57 -7.14 38.47
C ARG A 33 15.35 -7.36 39.37
N ARG A 34 14.27 -6.70 39.07
CA ARG A 34 12.96 -6.78 39.73
C ARG A 34 11.89 -6.89 38.68
N LEU A 35 10.84 -7.61 39.01
CA LEU A 35 9.65 -7.69 38.21
C LEU A 35 8.89 -6.35 38.39
N GLY A 36 8.67 -5.63 37.29
CA GLY A 36 7.83 -4.44 37.28
C GLY A 36 6.36 -4.79 37.36
N HIS A 37 5.59 -4.07 38.16
CA HIS A 37 4.14 -4.23 38.25
C HIS A 37 3.43 -3.03 37.63
N VAL A 38 2.42 -3.28 36.80
CA VAL A 38 1.65 -2.23 36.12
C VAL A 38 0.97 -1.32 37.16
N ASP A 39 0.42 -1.91 38.22
CA ASP A 39 -0.29 -1.20 39.29
C ASP A 39 0.62 -0.27 40.11
N ASP A 40 1.88 -0.63 40.26
CA ASP A 40 2.88 0.15 40.98
C ASP A 40 3.57 1.22 40.09
N GLY A 41 3.37 1.15 38.77
CA GLY A 41 3.92 2.08 37.78
C GLY A 41 5.45 2.04 37.69
N ASP A 42 6.10 0.92 37.99
CA ASP A 42 7.54 0.70 37.97
C ASP A 42 8.01 -0.17 36.78
N THR A 43 7.16 -0.37 35.80
CA THR A 43 7.46 -1.12 34.58
C THR A 43 8.53 -0.44 33.72
N LEU A 44 9.36 -1.25 33.05
CA LEU A 44 10.37 -0.75 32.11
C LEU A 44 9.74 -0.16 30.83
N LEU A 45 8.66 -0.78 30.36
CA LEU A 45 8.02 -0.44 29.09
C LEU A 45 7.01 0.69 29.23
N ASP A 46 6.23 0.77 30.30
CA ASP A 46 5.24 1.84 30.49
C ASP A 46 5.87 3.06 31.22
N SER A 47 6.80 3.74 30.55
CA SER A 47 7.50 4.92 31.11
C SER A 47 6.70 6.22 31.01
N ASP A 48 5.70 6.31 30.12
CA ASP A 48 4.87 7.50 29.94
C ASP A 48 3.82 7.62 31.06
N ILE A 49 3.68 8.84 31.58
CA ILE A 49 2.73 9.14 32.67
C ILE A 49 1.27 8.86 32.23
N MET A 50 0.95 9.02 30.96
CA MET A 50 -0.40 8.77 30.43
C MET A 50 -0.73 7.30 30.41
N GLU A 51 0.22 6.46 29.99
CA GLU A 51 0.08 5.00 29.95
C GLU A 51 -0.08 4.44 31.37
N ARG A 52 0.75 4.92 32.32
CA ARG A 52 0.67 4.50 33.75
C ARG A 52 -0.66 4.86 34.39
N LYS A 53 -1.18 6.06 34.15
CA LYS A 53 -2.47 6.49 34.74
C LYS A 53 -3.65 5.69 34.20
N ARG A 54 -3.56 5.14 32.99
CA ARG A 54 -4.66 4.43 32.32
C ARG A 54 -4.48 2.93 32.29
N GLY A 55 -3.29 2.41 32.59
CA GLY A 55 -2.98 0.98 32.53
C GLY A 55 -2.99 0.40 31.12
N ILE A 56 -2.84 1.25 30.07
CA ILE A 56 -2.86 0.81 28.66
C ILE A 56 -1.61 1.33 27.94
N THR A 57 -1.07 0.50 27.06
CA THR A 57 0.02 0.89 26.15
C THR A 57 -0.57 1.71 25.00
N ILE A 58 -0.04 2.92 24.80
CA ILE A 58 -0.43 3.85 23.74
C ILE A 58 0.61 3.85 22.62
N PHE A 59 1.90 3.85 22.98
CA PHE A 59 3.02 3.90 22.06
C PHE A 59 3.78 2.58 22.04
N SER A 60 4.17 2.13 20.84
CA SER A 60 5.07 0.99 20.74
C SER A 60 6.45 1.31 21.30
N LYS A 61 7.01 0.39 22.10
CA LYS A 61 8.32 0.54 22.73
C LYS A 61 9.18 -0.68 22.46
N GLU A 62 10.51 -0.45 22.48
CA GLU A 62 11.50 -1.46 22.22
C GLU A 62 12.20 -1.88 23.52
N ALA A 63 12.32 -3.18 23.73
CA ALA A 63 13.21 -3.75 24.73
C ALA A 63 14.10 -4.83 24.10
N ARG A 64 15.28 -5.01 24.62
CA ARG A 64 16.26 -5.98 24.09
C ARG A 64 16.63 -6.99 25.13
N PHE A 65 16.64 -8.25 24.73
CA PHE A 65 17.09 -9.36 25.58
C PHE A 65 17.74 -10.46 24.75
N SER A 66 18.43 -11.39 25.42
CA SER A 66 19.00 -12.58 24.77
C SER A 66 18.20 -13.82 25.17
N ALA A 67 17.83 -14.63 24.21
CA ALA A 67 17.21 -15.94 24.41
C ALA A 67 18.12 -17.03 23.82
N GLY A 68 18.98 -17.65 24.67
CA GLY A 68 20.02 -18.51 24.17
C GLY A 68 21.02 -17.76 23.28
N ASP A 69 21.20 -18.25 22.05
CA ASP A 69 22.08 -17.64 21.05
C ASP A 69 21.38 -16.56 20.18
N MET A 70 20.13 -16.16 20.49
CA MET A 70 19.39 -15.16 19.77
C MET A 70 19.39 -13.81 20.48
N ASP A 71 19.65 -12.74 19.72
CA ASP A 71 19.42 -11.36 20.13
C ASP A 71 18.00 -10.96 19.74
N VAL A 72 17.14 -10.77 20.73
CA VAL A 72 15.72 -10.46 20.52
C VAL A 72 15.46 -8.98 20.78
N VAL A 73 14.79 -8.33 19.83
CA VAL A 73 14.19 -7.00 20.02
C VAL A 73 12.70 -7.21 20.18
N LEU A 74 12.20 -6.99 21.39
CA LEU A 74 10.79 -7.03 21.72
C LEU A 74 10.17 -5.70 21.40
N ILE A 75 9.11 -5.69 20.60
CA ILE A 75 8.28 -4.51 20.35
C ILE A 75 6.94 -4.71 21.04
N ASP A 76 6.71 -3.94 22.07
CA ASP A 76 5.43 -3.88 22.76
C ASP A 76 4.46 -3.01 21.96
N THR A 77 3.33 -3.57 21.49
CA THR A 77 2.39 -2.89 20.61
C THR A 77 1.14 -2.43 21.36
N PRO A 78 0.48 -1.32 20.94
CA PRO A 78 -0.78 -0.91 21.53
C PRO A 78 -1.86 -1.98 21.39
N GLY A 79 -2.57 -2.28 22.50
CA GLY A 79 -3.68 -3.24 22.51
C GLY A 79 -5.03 -2.65 22.11
N HIS A 80 -5.23 -1.33 22.33
CA HIS A 80 -6.49 -0.66 22.11
C HIS A 80 -6.76 -0.38 20.61
N ILE A 81 -8.03 -0.43 20.21
CA ILE A 81 -8.43 -0.28 18.83
C ILE A 81 -8.07 1.10 18.23
N ASP A 82 -8.17 2.16 19.02
CA ASP A 82 -7.86 3.53 18.60
C ASP A 82 -6.41 3.69 18.14
N PHE A 83 -5.51 2.81 18.59
CA PHE A 83 -4.09 2.81 18.24
C PHE A 83 -3.71 1.66 17.28
N ALA A 84 -4.68 1.05 16.62
CA ALA A 84 -4.48 -0.09 15.74
C ALA A 84 -3.53 0.23 14.57
N ALA A 85 -3.51 1.46 14.08
CA ALA A 85 -2.65 1.89 12.98
C ALA A 85 -1.16 1.89 13.36
N GLU A 86 -0.81 2.25 14.60
CA GLU A 86 0.58 2.13 15.09
C GLU A 86 1.01 0.65 15.19
N ALA A 87 0.12 -0.21 15.70
CA ALA A 87 0.37 -1.64 15.74
C ALA A 87 0.55 -2.22 14.31
N GLU A 88 -0.20 -1.75 13.33
CA GLU A 88 -0.08 -2.21 11.94
C GLU A 88 1.24 -1.82 11.28
N ARG A 89 1.75 -0.61 11.55
CA ARG A 89 3.09 -0.21 11.05
C ARG A 89 4.20 -1.11 11.59
N THR A 90 4.07 -1.56 12.84
CA THR A 90 5.06 -2.46 13.44
C THR A 90 5.07 -3.84 12.77
N LEU A 91 3.95 -4.33 12.22
CA LEU A 91 3.89 -5.63 11.53
C LEU A 91 4.92 -5.77 10.41
N ASN A 92 5.24 -4.66 9.71
CA ASN A 92 6.21 -4.68 8.60
C ASN A 92 7.66 -4.90 9.04
N VAL A 93 7.95 -4.74 10.31
CA VAL A 93 9.31 -4.91 10.86
C VAL A 93 9.45 -6.16 11.69
N LEU A 94 8.36 -6.89 11.94
CA LEU A 94 8.39 -8.11 12.75
C LEU A 94 8.94 -9.30 11.96
N ASP A 95 9.63 -10.17 12.68
CA ASP A 95 10.03 -11.49 12.21
C ASP A 95 9.12 -12.57 12.77
N ALA A 96 8.58 -12.34 13.97
CA ALA A 96 7.64 -13.23 14.66
C ALA A 96 6.76 -12.45 15.64
N ALA A 97 5.70 -13.07 16.13
CA ALA A 97 4.78 -12.49 17.10
C ALA A 97 4.45 -13.44 18.26
N ILE A 98 4.12 -12.86 19.42
CA ILE A 98 3.42 -13.54 20.51
C ILE A 98 1.99 -12.97 20.52
N LEU A 99 1.00 -13.85 20.39
CA LEU A 99 -0.40 -13.50 20.55
C LEU A 99 -0.89 -13.95 21.92
N ILE A 100 -1.27 -13.01 22.77
CA ILE A 100 -1.82 -13.30 24.10
C ILE A 100 -3.34 -13.39 24.00
N ILE A 101 -3.87 -14.47 24.56
CA ILE A 101 -5.31 -14.72 24.71
C ILE A 101 -5.62 -14.83 26.20
N SER A 102 -6.61 -14.11 26.71
CA SER A 102 -6.98 -14.20 28.12
C SER A 102 -7.75 -15.49 28.43
N SER A 103 -7.93 -15.83 29.71
CA SER A 103 -8.78 -16.95 30.17
C SER A 103 -10.23 -16.85 29.72
N GLU A 104 -10.68 -15.69 29.25
CA GLU A 104 -12.02 -15.48 28.68
C GLU A 104 -12.16 -16.10 27.29
N GLY A 105 -11.01 -16.35 26.60
CA GLY A 105 -10.95 -17.01 25.31
C GLY A 105 -10.81 -16.04 24.12
N VAL A 106 -11.23 -16.52 22.94
CA VAL A 106 -11.08 -15.82 21.66
C VAL A 106 -12.19 -14.80 21.50
N ASN A 107 -11.83 -13.52 21.63
CA ASN A 107 -12.73 -12.41 21.37
C ASN A 107 -12.54 -11.85 19.94
N LYS A 108 -13.35 -10.86 19.54
CA LYS A 108 -13.28 -10.23 18.22
C LYS A 108 -11.94 -9.58 17.97
N ARG A 109 -11.37 -8.89 18.95
CA ARG A 109 -10.05 -8.24 18.83
C ARG A 109 -8.96 -9.27 18.54
N THR A 110 -9.01 -10.42 19.20
CA THR A 110 -8.13 -11.55 18.93
C THR A 110 -8.23 -12.01 17.47
N ARG A 111 -9.46 -12.13 16.93
CA ARG A 111 -9.67 -12.49 15.51
C ARG A 111 -9.14 -11.45 14.54
N GLN A 112 -9.35 -10.16 14.84
CA GLN A 112 -8.79 -9.06 14.02
C GLN A 112 -7.27 -9.07 14.00
N ILE A 113 -6.62 -9.27 15.17
CA ILE A 113 -5.17 -9.38 15.27
C ILE A 113 -4.70 -10.62 14.49
N TRP A 114 -5.39 -11.76 14.65
CA TRP A 114 -5.10 -12.99 13.93
C TRP A 114 -5.12 -12.78 12.41
N SER A 115 -6.20 -12.22 11.88
CA SER A 115 -6.34 -11.93 10.44
C SER A 115 -5.24 -11.00 9.91
N LYS A 116 -4.82 -10.00 10.71
CA LYS A 116 -3.69 -9.14 10.34
C LYS A 116 -2.38 -9.90 10.31
N LEU A 117 -2.11 -10.73 11.31
CA LEU A 117 -0.89 -11.56 11.35
C LEU A 117 -0.86 -12.55 10.16
N ASP A 118 -2.01 -13.09 9.73
CA ASP A 118 -2.13 -13.93 8.54
C ASP A 118 -1.85 -13.14 7.26
N LYS A 119 -2.45 -11.96 7.11
CA LYS A 119 -2.23 -11.07 5.95
C LYS A 119 -0.74 -10.76 5.72
N TYR A 120 0.02 -10.60 6.79
CA TYR A 120 1.46 -10.33 6.74
C TYR A 120 2.30 -11.60 6.84
N ALA A 121 1.68 -12.80 6.87
CA ALA A 121 2.35 -14.10 6.99
C ALA A 121 3.35 -14.15 8.16
N ILE A 122 3.01 -13.57 9.32
CA ILE A 122 3.89 -13.50 10.48
C ILE A 122 3.79 -14.77 11.29
N PRO A 123 4.90 -15.52 11.48
CA PRO A 123 4.99 -16.64 12.40
C PRO A 123 4.65 -16.21 13.83
N ARG A 124 3.94 -17.06 14.58
CA ARG A 124 3.50 -16.68 15.92
C ARG A 124 3.40 -17.85 16.88
N ILE A 125 3.58 -17.52 18.16
CA ILE A 125 3.32 -18.39 19.30
C ILE A 125 2.12 -17.80 20.06
N ILE A 126 1.24 -18.65 20.54
CA ILE A 126 0.09 -18.25 21.36
C ILE A 126 0.44 -18.43 22.83
N PHE A 127 0.12 -17.42 23.64
CA PHE A 127 0.20 -17.52 25.09
C PHE A 127 -1.19 -17.30 25.68
N VAL A 128 -1.78 -18.36 26.25
CA VAL A 128 -3.03 -18.26 26.99
C VAL A 128 -2.73 -17.83 28.40
N ASN A 129 -3.11 -16.59 28.73
CA ASN A 129 -2.77 -15.95 30.01
C ASN A 129 -3.94 -16.05 31.00
N LYS A 130 -3.62 -15.79 32.28
CA LYS A 130 -4.58 -15.80 33.40
C LYS A 130 -5.19 -17.19 33.66
N CYS A 131 -4.44 -18.26 33.40
CA CYS A 131 -4.87 -19.63 33.68
C CYS A 131 -5.00 -19.94 35.16
N ASP A 132 -4.56 -19.07 36.06
CA ASP A 132 -4.70 -19.13 37.52
C ASP A 132 -6.09 -18.71 38.03
N LEU A 133 -6.91 -18.13 37.14
CA LEU A 133 -8.27 -17.74 37.53
C LEU A 133 -9.20 -18.94 37.55
N ALA A 134 -10.16 -18.93 38.49
CA ALA A 134 -11.16 -20.00 38.65
C ALA A 134 -12.09 -20.16 37.44
N SER A 135 -12.19 -19.12 36.60
CA SER A 135 -12.97 -19.12 35.36
C SER A 135 -12.25 -19.77 34.15
N PHE A 136 -11.00 -20.18 34.32
CA PHE A 136 -10.22 -20.77 33.23
C PHE A 136 -10.71 -22.19 32.90
N ASP A 137 -11.04 -22.40 31.63
CA ASP A 137 -11.45 -23.68 31.07
C ASP A 137 -10.64 -23.96 29.79
N LYS A 138 -9.69 -24.90 29.90
CA LYS A 138 -8.80 -25.27 28.80
C LYS A 138 -9.53 -25.88 27.62
N GLU A 139 -10.58 -26.70 27.87
CA GLU A 139 -11.33 -27.37 26.79
C GLU A 139 -12.16 -26.37 26.00
N LYS A 140 -12.83 -25.45 26.70
CA LYS A 140 -13.57 -24.35 26.09
C LYS A 140 -12.67 -23.50 25.17
N ILE A 141 -11.50 -23.09 25.65
CA ILE A 141 -10.56 -22.28 24.86
C ILE A 141 -10.02 -23.08 23.66
N SER A 142 -9.68 -24.35 23.84
CA SER A 142 -9.22 -25.22 22.76
C SER A 142 -10.27 -25.37 21.66
N THR A 143 -11.53 -25.48 22.03
CA THR A 143 -12.65 -25.52 21.05
C THR A 143 -12.75 -24.20 20.28
N GLN A 144 -12.57 -23.07 20.94
CA GLN A 144 -12.59 -21.75 20.28
C GLN A 144 -11.44 -21.54 19.31
N PHE A 145 -10.29 -22.21 19.49
CA PHE A 145 -9.16 -22.14 18.56
C PHE A 145 -9.50 -22.63 17.17
N HIS A 146 -10.42 -23.56 17.00
CA HIS A 146 -10.90 -23.98 15.67
C HIS A 146 -11.51 -22.82 14.87
N SER A 147 -12.00 -21.78 15.56
CA SER A 147 -12.48 -20.56 14.87
C SER A 147 -11.34 -19.65 14.36
N LEU A 148 -10.11 -19.87 14.80
CA LEU A 148 -8.92 -19.19 14.32
C LEU A 148 -8.15 -20.05 13.32
N SER A 149 -7.78 -21.26 13.73
CA SER A 149 -7.03 -22.22 12.91
C SER A 149 -7.06 -23.63 13.52
N SER A 150 -7.08 -24.65 12.66
CA SER A 150 -6.85 -26.06 13.04
C SER A 150 -5.39 -26.36 13.35
N ALA A 151 -4.48 -25.45 13.02
CA ALA A 151 -3.03 -25.60 13.19
C ALA A 151 -2.49 -25.13 14.55
N ILE A 152 -3.35 -24.89 15.53
CA ILE A 152 -2.96 -24.48 16.91
C ILE A 152 -2.79 -25.73 17.78
N PHE A 153 -1.59 -25.94 18.30
CA PHE A 153 -1.27 -27.12 19.11
C PHE A 153 -0.59 -26.74 20.44
N ASP A 154 -0.93 -27.50 21.50
CA ASP A 154 -0.30 -27.34 22.82
C ASP A 154 1.20 -27.64 22.71
N ALA A 155 2.04 -26.67 23.13
CA ALA A 155 3.49 -26.75 23.01
C ALA A 155 4.09 -27.93 23.78
N VAL A 156 3.47 -28.36 24.91
CA VAL A 156 3.90 -29.53 25.67
C VAL A 156 3.73 -30.81 24.84
N LYS A 157 2.65 -30.94 24.10
CA LYS A 157 2.40 -32.08 23.22
C LYS A 157 3.34 -32.12 22.02
N LEU A 158 3.79 -30.97 21.52
CA LEU A 158 4.76 -30.89 20.41
C LEU A 158 6.18 -31.37 20.80
N GLN A 159 6.47 -31.54 22.08
CA GLN A 159 7.77 -32.14 22.55
C GLN A 159 7.78 -33.65 22.38
N ASN A 160 6.62 -34.31 22.46
CA ASN A 160 6.48 -35.77 22.35
C ASN A 160 5.27 -36.09 21.46
N ILE A 161 5.51 -36.17 20.15
CA ILE A 161 4.46 -36.33 19.14
C ILE A 161 4.12 -37.82 19.04
N ASP A 162 2.89 -38.20 19.34
CA ASP A 162 2.32 -39.51 19.10
C ASP A 162 1.72 -39.63 17.68
N GLU A 163 1.24 -40.82 17.30
CA GLU A 163 0.68 -41.07 15.98
C GLU A 163 -0.56 -40.21 15.71
N GLU A 164 -1.43 -40.02 16.71
CA GLU A 164 -2.65 -39.22 16.58
C GLU A 164 -2.31 -37.75 16.37
N LEU A 165 -1.30 -37.24 17.06
CA LEU A 165 -0.86 -35.86 16.88
C LEU A 165 -0.17 -35.63 15.53
N ASN A 166 0.62 -36.63 15.04
CA ASN A 166 1.21 -36.57 13.70
C ASN A 166 0.14 -36.42 12.62
N GLU A 167 -0.94 -37.20 12.70
CA GLU A 167 -2.04 -37.08 11.75
C GLU A 167 -2.74 -35.73 11.85
N LYS A 168 -3.01 -35.24 13.06
CA LYS A 168 -3.62 -33.91 13.27
C LYS A 168 -2.77 -32.77 12.71
N ILE A 169 -1.46 -32.84 12.88
CA ILE A 169 -0.53 -31.86 12.30
C ILE A 169 -0.56 -31.96 10.77
N ALA A 170 -0.54 -33.17 10.21
CA ALA A 170 -0.58 -33.38 8.75
C ALA A 170 -1.83 -32.75 8.11
N PHE A 171 -2.99 -32.92 8.73
CA PHE A 171 -4.25 -32.35 8.22
C PHE A 171 -4.45 -30.87 8.54
N SER A 172 -3.54 -30.22 9.24
CA SER A 172 -3.67 -28.81 9.62
C SER A 172 -3.36 -27.83 8.48
N SER A 173 -2.56 -28.25 7.50
CA SER A 173 -2.19 -27.42 6.33
C SER A 173 -1.66 -28.28 5.18
N ASP A 174 -1.82 -27.82 3.93
CA ASP A 174 -1.30 -28.50 2.72
C ASP A 174 0.21 -28.74 2.83
N TYR A 175 0.93 -27.76 3.38
CA TYR A 175 2.38 -27.86 3.55
C TYR A 175 2.79 -28.92 4.60
N ALA A 176 2.02 -29.09 5.67
CA ALA A 176 2.25 -30.15 6.65
C ALA A 176 1.95 -31.52 6.04
N LEU A 177 0.90 -31.60 5.21
CA LEU A 177 0.55 -32.82 4.50
C LEU A 177 1.66 -33.28 3.56
N ASP A 178 2.25 -32.37 2.79
CA ASP A 178 3.38 -32.65 1.89
C ASP A 178 4.59 -33.23 2.63
N ILE A 179 4.90 -32.74 3.84
CA ILE A 179 5.98 -33.28 4.67
C ILE A 179 5.62 -34.67 5.18
N PHE A 180 4.38 -34.85 5.64
CA PHE A 180 3.92 -36.12 6.20
C PHE A 180 3.89 -37.23 5.15
N GLU A 181 3.48 -36.93 3.90
CA GLU A 181 3.54 -37.89 2.79
C GLU A 181 4.96 -38.36 2.48
N GLN A 182 5.97 -37.54 2.73
CA GLN A 182 7.37 -37.87 2.49
C GLN A 182 8.02 -38.64 3.64
N LYS A 183 7.67 -38.32 4.89
CA LYS A 183 8.37 -38.80 6.08
C LYS A 183 7.53 -39.66 7.02
N ALA A 184 6.21 -39.63 6.92
CA ALA A 184 5.23 -40.28 7.80
C ALA A 184 5.27 -39.83 9.28
N CYS A 185 6.19 -38.94 9.67
CA CYS A 185 6.28 -38.34 11.01
C CYS A 185 6.98 -37.00 10.95
N PHE A 186 6.73 -36.15 11.95
CA PHE A 186 7.40 -34.85 12.08
C PHE A 186 8.52 -34.91 13.10
N ASP A 187 9.67 -34.39 12.73
CA ASP A 187 10.76 -34.12 13.64
C ASP A 187 10.78 -32.65 14.12
N GLN A 188 11.67 -32.32 15.04
CA GLN A 188 11.78 -30.94 15.56
C GLN A 188 12.18 -29.92 14.50
N GLN A 189 12.83 -30.33 13.41
CA GLN A 189 13.20 -29.43 12.32
C GLN A 189 11.98 -29.15 11.43
N ASP A 190 11.15 -30.17 11.20
CA ASP A 190 9.88 -30.00 10.47
C ASP A 190 8.93 -29.06 11.21
N LEU A 191 8.81 -29.22 12.54
CA LEU A 191 8.01 -28.30 13.37
C LEU A 191 8.50 -26.86 13.28
N LYS A 192 9.83 -26.65 13.38
CA LYS A 192 10.40 -25.30 13.19
C LYS A 192 10.09 -24.74 11.83
N MET A 193 10.17 -25.55 10.80
CA MET A 193 9.85 -25.12 9.43
C MET A 193 8.37 -24.75 9.28
N LEU A 194 7.46 -25.55 9.86
CA LEU A 194 6.03 -25.27 9.87
C LEU A 194 5.71 -23.96 10.62
N VAL A 195 6.33 -23.74 11.78
CA VAL A 195 6.16 -22.49 12.56
C VAL A 195 6.63 -21.28 11.74
N ASN A 196 7.82 -21.36 11.13
CA ASN A 196 8.35 -20.24 10.33
C ASN A 196 7.54 -19.96 9.06
N LYS A 197 6.79 -20.92 8.53
CA LYS A 197 5.87 -20.76 7.42
C LYS A 197 4.46 -20.29 7.84
N ALA A 198 4.27 -20.01 9.16
CA ALA A 198 2.96 -19.73 9.72
C ALA A 198 1.90 -20.83 9.39
N ALA A 199 2.35 -22.08 9.31
CA ALA A 199 1.53 -23.26 9.05
C ALA A 199 1.28 -24.09 10.32
N LEU A 200 1.95 -23.79 11.43
CA LEU A 200 1.74 -24.38 12.75
C LEU A 200 1.97 -23.33 13.84
N PHE A 201 1.11 -23.31 14.85
CA PHE A 201 1.11 -22.32 15.92
C PHE A 201 1.20 -22.99 17.30
N PRO A 202 2.38 -23.00 17.93
CA PRO A 202 2.54 -23.50 19.29
C PRO A 202 1.74 -22.66 20.30
N CYS A 203 1.08 -23.32 21.25
CA CYS A 203 0.29 -22.67 22.30
C CYS A 203 0.81 -23.05 23.68
N VAL A 204 1.09 -22.04 24.50
CA VAL A 204 1.48 -22.19 25.91
C VAL A 204 0.35 -21.69 26.80
N TYR A 205 0.06 -22.41 27.88
CA TYR A 205 -0.90 -22.02 28.89
C TYR A 205 -0.12 -21.59 30.14
N GLY A 206 -0.51 -20.44 30.74
CA GLY A 206 0.19 -19.93 31.91
C GLY A 206 -0.47 -18.73 32.58
N SER A 207 0.25 -18.14 33.50
CA SER A 207 -0.11 -16.91 34.19
C SER A 207 1.10 -15.97 34.23
N ALA A 208 1.03 -14.91 33.46
CA ALA A 208 2.08 -13.89 33.49
C ALA A 208 2.24 -13.27 34.91
N LEU A 209 1.17 -13.13 35.67
CA LEU A 209 1.21 -12.61 37.03
C LEU A 209 1.98 -13.52 37.99
N ARG A 210 1.93 -14.83 37.79
CA ARG A 210 2.57 -15.85 38.66
C ARG A 210 3.87 -16.41 38.09
N ASP A 211 4.35 -15.85 36.96
CA ASP A 211 5.54 -16.35 36.25
C ASP A 211 5.42 -17.83 35.80
N ASP A 212 4.18 -18.29 35.54
CA ASP A 212 3.88 -19.63 35.06
C ASP A 212 3.82 -19.66 33.53
N GLY A 213 4.47 -20.66 32.89
CA GLY A 213 4.53 -20.83 31.44
C GLY A 213 5.46 -19.85 30.71
N VAL A 214 6.06 -18.85 31.39
CA VAL A 214 6.88 -17.81 30.74
C VAL A 214 8.23 -18.38 30.27
N LYS A 215 8.83 -19.27 31.03
CA LYS A 215 10.10 -19.93 30.64
C LYS A 215 9.92 -20.85 29.45
N GLU A 216 8.81 -21.55 29.38
CA GLU A 216 8.42 -22.40 28.27
C GLU A 216 8.23 -21.53 27.01
N LEU A 217 7.54 -20.40 27.14
CA LEU A 217 7.37 -19.43 26.05
C LEU A 217 8.72 -18.92 25.51
N ILE A 218 9.64 -18.55 26.41
CA ILE A 218 10.99 -18.10 26.02
C ILE A 218 11.75 -19.22 25.30
N SER A 219 11.62 -20.48 25.74
CA SER A 219 12.28 -21.62 25.09
C SER A 219 11.80 -21.85 23.67
N LEU A 220 10.50 -21.61 23.41
CA LEU A 220 9.88 -21.74 22.09
C LEU A 220 10.35 -20.68 21.08
N LEU A 221 10.97 -19.58 21.53
CA LEU A 221 11.55 -18.61 20.61
C LEU A 221 12.63 -19.26 19.72
N SER A 222 13.25 -20.36 20.18
CA SER A 222 14.20 -21.17 19.39
C SER A 222 13.57 -21.85 18.17
N TYR A 223 12.24 -21.86 18.04
CA TYR A 223 11.54 -22.33 16.84
C TYR A 223 11.64 -21.33 15.69
N PHE A 224 11.83 -20.05 15.98
CA PHE A 224 11.99 -19.06 14.93
C PHE A 224 13.41 -19.12 14.36
N ASP A 225 13.53 -19.55 13.11
CA ASP A 225 14.80 -19.54 12.38
C ASP A 225 14.83 -18.31 11.46
N VAL A 226 15.54 -17.27 11.91
CA VAL A 226 15.61 -15.97 11.23
C VAL A 226 16.76 -15.92 10.23
N LYS A 227 17.06 -17.00 9.54
CA LYS A 227 18.00 -16.98 8.41
C LYS A 227 17.35 -16.33 7.20
N ARG A 228 17.19 -15.00 7.24
CA ARG A 228 16.81 -14.22 6.06
C ARG A 228 18.06 -13.93 5.25
N GLU A 229 17.98 -14.20 3.96
CA GLU A 229 18.94 -13.66 2.99
C GLU A 229 18.57 -12.19 2.76
N TYR A 230 19.46 -11.30 3.13
CA TYR A 230 19.34 -9.88 2.91
C TYR A 230 20.16 -9.48 1.69
N ASP A 231 19.64 -8.57 0.89
CA ASP A 231 20.40 -7.97 -0.20
C ASP A 231 21.63 -7.23 0.36
N ASP A 232 22.73 -7.21 -0.39
CA ASP A 232 23.96 -6.46 -0.03
C ASP A 232 23.76 -4.95 -0.17
N ALA A 233 22.77 -4.50 -0.95
CA ALA A 233 22.44 -3.11 -1.10
C ALA A 233 21.71 -2.59 0.16
N PHE A 234 22.10 -1.39 0.63
CA PHE A 234 21.46 -0.76 1.75
C PHE A 234 19.98 -0.47 1.45
N SER A 235 19.12 -0.95 2.36
CA SER A 235 17.71 -0.57 2.43
C SER A 235 17.24 -0.59 3.89
N CYS A 236 16.26 0.25 4.21
CA CYS A 236 15.64 0.25 5.54
C CYS A 236 14.16 0.68 5.46
N PHE A 237 13.38 0.19 6.43
CA PHE A 237 11.98 0.57 6.60
C PHE A 237 11.82 1.44 7.85
N VAL A 238 11.26 2.65 7.68
CA VAL A 238 10.97 3.60 8.76
C VAL A 238 9.59 3.28 9.32
N TYR A 239 9.50 2.66 10.50
CA TYR A 239 8.20 2.28 11.06
C TYR A 239 7.65 3.29 12.07
N LYS A 240 8.50 4.15 12.64
CA LYS A 240 8.10 5.14 13.64
C LYS A 240 9.01 6.36 13.61
N ILE A 241 8.43 7.52 13.91
CA ILE A 241 9.18 8.77 14.14
C ILE A 241 8.83 9.27 15.53
N THR A 242 9.85 9.68 16.28
CA THR A 242 9.70 10.31 17.60
C THR A 242 10.66 11.48 17.75
N ARG A 243 10.59 12.19 18.86
CA ARG A 243 11.54 13.24 19.21
C ARG A 243 12.08 13.00 20.62
N ASP A 244 13.36 13.24 20.79
CA ASP A 244 13.96 13.17 22.11
C ASP A 244 13.66 14.44 22.94
N LYS A 245 14.12 14.45 24.20
CA LYS A 245 13.92 15.58 25.13
C LYS A 245 14.50 16.91 24.64
N THR A 246 15.44 16.87 23.70
CA THR A 246 16.05 18.05 23.07
C THR A 246 15.27 18.52 21.82
N GLY A 247 14.21 17.78 21.41
CA GLY A 247 13.44 18.04 20.21
C GLY A 247 14.08 17.46 18.93
N SER A 248 15.19 16.73 19.06
CA SER A 248 15.85 16.09 17.92
C SER A 248 15.00 14.97 17.36
N ARG A 249 14.87 14.92 16.03
CA ARG A 249 14.08 13.92 15.32
C ARG A 249 14.75 12.56 15.32
N LEU A 250 14.00 11.53 15.65
CA LEU A 250 14.43 10.14 15.76
C LEU A 250 13.65 9.30 14.75
N SER A 251 14.33 8.75 13.76
CA SER A 251 13.74 7.83 12.79
C SER A 251 14.02 6.38 13.22
N HIS A 252 13.00 5.68 13.70
CA HIS A 252 13.09 4.28 14.07
C HIS A 252 13.01 3.42 12.82
N VAL A 253 14.02 2.62 12.56
CA VAL A 253 14.15 1.85 11.33
C VAL A 253 14.52 0.39 11.59
N LYS A 254 14.06 -0.50 10.71
CA LYS A 254 14.62 -1.83 10.50
C LYS A 254 15.48 -1.80 9.26
N ILE A 255 16.73 -2.22 9.37
CA ILE A 255 17.62 -2.39 8.22
C ILE A 255 17.18 -3.66 7.49
N THR A 256 16.73 -3.50 6.25
CA THR A 256 16.19 -4.58 5.39
C THR A 256 17.17 -5.08 4.35
N GLY A 257 18.33 -4.41 4.20
CA GLY A 257 19.41 -4.82 3.31
C GLY A 257 20.71 -4.09 3.65
N GLY A 258 21.83 -4.71 3.36
CA GLY A 258 23.17 -4.14 3.54
C GLY A 258 23.49 -3.67 4.95
N SER A 259 24.20 -2.56 5.06
CA SER A 259 24.49 -1.90 6.32
C SER A 259 24.51 -0.38 6.17
N VAL A 260 24.40 0.31 7.28
CA VAL A 260 24.45 1.76 7.38
C VAL A 260 25.49 2.18 8.41
N SER A 261 26.34 3.13 8.04
CA SER A 261 27.42 3.63 8.88
C SER A 261 27.19 5.07 9.31
N LEU A 262 27.78 5.44 10.45
CA LEU A 262 27.77 6.81 10.95
C LEU A 262 28.32 7.76 9.88
N LYS A 263 27.67 8.95 9.74
CA LYS A 263 27.97 9.98 8.73
C LYS A 263 27.73 9.60 7.27
N GLN A 264 27.19 8.43 6.99
CA GLN A 264 26.70 8.06 5.66
C GLN A 264 25.55 8.99 5.25
N SER A 265 25.48 9.34 3.97
CA SER A 265 24.38 10.13 3.43
C SER A 265 23.31 9.22 2.84
N ILE A 266 22.05 9.49 3.19
CA ILE A 266 20.84 8.86 2.66
C ILE A 266 19.99 10.00 2.10
N ASN A 267 19.65 9.97 0.81
CA ASN A 267 18.80 10.98 0.15
C ASN A 267 19.25 12.42 0.44
N ASP A 268 20.55 12.71 0.34
CA ASP A 268 21.20 14.01 0.61
C ASP A 268 21.17 14.45 2.09
N GLU A 269 20.70 13.61 3.00
CA GLU A 269 20.72 13.84 4.45
C GLU A 269 21.77 12.96 5.12
N LYS A 270 22.42 13.49 6.13
CA LYS A 270 23.56 12.83 6.81
C LYS A 270 23.12 12.23 8.14
N ILE A 271 23.48 10.97 8.36
CA ILE A 271 23.27 10.31 9.64
C ILE A 271 24.22 10.90 10.69
N ASN A 272 23.64 11.46 11.74
CA ASN A 272 24.38 12.06 12.84
C ASN A 272 24.71 11.06 13.94
N ASP A 273 23.80 10.10 14.24
CA ASP A 273 23.97 9.07 15.27
C ASP A 273 23.15 7.83 14.92
N ILE A 274 23.62 6.66 15.35
CA ILE A 274 22.93 5.37 15.23
C ILE A 274 22.72 4.82 16.64
N ARG A 275 21.49 4.88 17.14
CA ARG A 275 21.12 4.53 18.51
C ARG A 275 20.38 3.21 18.58
N PHE A 276 20.75 2.38 19.55
CA PHE A 276 20.07 1.12 19.86
C PHE A 276 19.39 1.26 21.23
N TYR A 277 18.10 1.37 21.24
CA TYR A 277 17.30 1.59 22.44
C TYR A 277 17.04 0.29 23.21
N ASN A 278 16.93 0.41 24.52
CA ASN A 278 16.41 -0.59 25.44
C ASN A 278 15.59 0.13 26.52
N GLY A 279 14.28 0.21 26.34
CA GLY A 279 13.43 1.15 27.06
C GLY A 279 13.86 2.61 26.78
N ASP A 280 14.02 3.43 27.85
CA ASP A 280 14.43 4.84 27.72
C ASP A 280 15.95 5.04 27.52
N LYS A 281 16.76 3.99 27.62
CA LYS A 281 18.21 4.03 27.48
C LYS A 281 18.64 3.59 26.09
N PHE A 282 19.73 4.17 25.60
CA PHE A 282 20.30 3.76 24.32
C PHE A 282 21.82 3.64 24.37
N ILE A 283 22.36 2.90 23.39
CA ILE A 283 23.78 2.77 23.11
C ILE A 283 23.98 3.23 21.66
N SER A 284 24.97 4.13 21.42
CA SER A 284 25.36 4.52 20.08
C SER A 284 26.39 3.54 19.50
N LYS A 285 26.20 3.12 18.24
CA LYS A 285 27.12 2.29 17.49
C LYS A 285 27.58 3.02 16.21
N GLN A 286 28.71 2.58 15.64
CA GLN A 286 29.26 3.13 14.40
C GLN A 286 28.52 2.62 13.16
N GLU A 287 27.87 1.47 13.25
CA GLU A 287 27.24 0.78 12.14
C GLU A 287 26.02 -0.02 12.62
N ALA A 288 25.02 -0.12 11.75
CA ALA A 288 23.90 -1.06 11.87
C ALA A 288 23.78 -1.89 10.60
N SER A 289 23.51 -3.19 10.73
CA SER A 289 23.46 -4.16 9.64
C SER A 289 22.06 -4.74 9.46
N ALA A 290 21.82 -5.35 8.29
CA ALA A 290 20.56 -5.97 7.95
C ALA A 290 20.00 -6.88 9.07
N GLY A 291 18.70 -6.81 9.29
CA GLY A 291 18.00 -7.48 10.39
C GLY A 291 17.97 -6.70 11.71
N GLU A 292 18.75 -5.61 11.87
CA GLU A 292 18.75 -4.82 13.10
C GLU A 292 17.69 -3.73 13.10
N ILE A 293 17.07 -3.53 14.26
CA ILE A 293 16.29 -2.34 14.56
C ILE A 293 17.21 -1.33 15.23
N CYS A 294 17.21 -0.11 14.73
CA CYS A 294 17.94 1.01 15.30
C CYS A 294 17.22 2.34 15.07
N VAL A 295 17.71 3.38 15.69
CA VAL A 295 17.22 4.73 15.52
C VAL A 295 18.28 5.57 14.85
N LEU A 296 17.94 6.18 13.72
CA LEU A 296 18.79 7.08 12.98
C LEU A 296 18.43 8.53 13.30
N THR A 297 19.45 9.36 13.54
CA THR A 297 19.28 10.81 13.72
C THR A 297 19.89 11.58 12.55
N GLY A 298 19.38 12.78 12.28
CA GLY A 298 19.84 13.62 11.17
C GLY A 298 19.05 13.46 9.87
N LEU A 299 17.99 12.64 9.90
CA LEU A 299 17.08 12.46 8.77
C LEU A 299 15.80 13.28 9.05
N GLU A 300 15.64 14.43 8.35
CA GLU A 300 14.52 15.35 8.55
C GLU A 300 13.34 15.09 7.58
N LYS A 301 13.61 14.46 6.42
CA LYS A 301 12.62 14.26 5.35
C LYS A 301 11.99 12.86 5.32
N THR A 302 12.45 11.95 6.17
CA THR A 302 11.90 10.60 6.23
C THR A 302 10.47 10.61 6.76
N LEU A 303 9.64 9.69 6.28
CA LEU A 303 8.24 9.54 6.73
C LEU A 303 8.04 8.17 7.39
N SER A 304 7.15 8.11 8.36
CA SER A 304 6.72 6.83 8.94
C SER A 304 5.99 6.00 7.87
N GLY A 305 6.32 4.71 7.76
CA GLY A 305 5.82 3.83 6.70
C GLY A 305 6.65 3.88 5.41
N GLN A 306 7.77 4.57 5.39
CA GLN A 306 8.63 4.72 4.22
C GLN A 306 9.65 3.58 4.13
N LEU A 307 9.73 2.94 2.95
CA LEU A 307 10.84 2.10 2.56
C LEU A 307 11.89 2.96 1.84
N ILE A 308 13.09 3.00 2.37
CA ILE A 308 14.23 3.68 1.78
C ILE A 308 15.13 2.63 1.13
N ASP A 309 15.26 2.69 -0.18
CA ASP A 309 16.14 1.88 -1.00
C ASP A 309 16.94 2.79 -1.94
N ARG A 310 18.12 2.36 -2.38
CA ARG A 310 18.99 3.14 -3.30
C ARG A 310 18.27 3.62 -4.57
N ASN A 311 17.28 2.89 -5.02
CA ASN A 311 16.62 3.12 -6.32
C ASN A 311 15.11 3.41 -6.23
N LYS A 312 14.47 3.26 -5.06
CA LYS A 312 13.02 3.44 -4.90
C LYS A 312 12.71 3.97 -3.50
N ILE A 313 11.94 5.02 -3.46
CA ILE A 313 11.24 5.43 -2.25
C ILE A 313 9.81 4.94 -2.44
N ALA A 314 9.43 3.90 -1.69
CA ALA A 314 8.04 3.47 -1.60
C ALA A 314 7.49 3.91 -0.25
N ILE A 315 6.33 4.52 -0.26
CA ILE A 315 5.60 4.88 0.97
C ILE A 315 4.39 3.96 1.02
N MET A 316 4.16 3.33 2.16
CA MET A 316 2.92 2.59 2.36
C MET A 316 1.73 3.53 2.20
N PRO A 317 0.64 3.09 1.57
CA PRO A 317 -0.57 3.90 1.52
C PRO A 317 -0.94 4.32 2.94
N LYS A 318 -1.25 5.60 3.10
CA LYS A 318 -1.78 6.10 4.38
C LYS A 318 -3.05 5.29 4.68
N SER A 319 -3.20 4.90 5.95
CA SER A 319 -4.47 4.37 6.44
C SER A 319 -5.62 5.29 6.01
N ASP A 320 -6.75 4.70 5.63
CA ASP A 320 -7.92 5.47 5.22
C ASP A 320 -8.23 6.56 6.26
N ALA A 321 -8.68 7.72 5.76
CA ALA A 321 -9.02 8.85 6.60
C ALA A 321 -10.00 8.41 7.70
N SER A 322 -9.80 8.90 8.91
CA SER A 322 -10.77 8.73 10.00
C SER A 322 -12.15 9.25 9.55
N ALA A 323 -13.20 8.54 9.92
CA ALA A 323 -14.59 8.91 9.60
C ALA A 323 -15.02 10.26 10.14
N VAL A 324 -14.32 10.78 11.15
CA VAL A 324 -14.71 11.94 11.94
C VAL A 324 -13.55 12.90 12.13
N SER A 325 -13.81 14.16 11.92
CA SER A 325 -12.87 15.25 12.22
C SER A 325 -13.44 16.20 13.26
N ARG A 326 -12.56 16.85 14.02
CA ARG A 326 -12.91 17.92 14.95
C ARG A 326 -12.07 19.16 14.68
N LYS A 327 -12.68 20.32 14.84
CA LYS A 327 -11.96 21.59 14.77
C LYS A 327 -11.11 21.75 16.03
N LEU A 328 -9.81 22.02 15.87
CA LEU A 328 -8.91 22.34 16.97
C LEU A 328 -8.89 23.87 17.14
N ILE A 329 -9.23 24.32 18.32
CA ILE A 329 -9.36 25.76 18.67
C ILE A 329 -8.18 26.14 19.58
N LEU A 330 -7.35 27.05 19.10
CA LEU A 330 -6.26 27.61 19.87
C LEU A 330 -6.78 28.66 20.84
N PRO A 331 -6.21 28.79 22.06
CA PRO A 331 -6.62 29.83 23.01
C PRO A 331 -6.31 31.24 22.47
N ASN A 332 -7.09 32.20 22.91
CA ASN A 332 -6.92 33.61 22.51
C ASN A 332 -5.51 34.13 22.85
N GLY A 333 -4.83 34.67 21.83
CA GLY A 333 -3.48 35.19 21.97
C GLY A 333 -2.36 34.19 21.74
N ALA A 334 -2.69 32.93 21.38
CA ALA A 334 -1.68 31.96 20.94
C ALA A 334 -1.08 32.41 19.60
N ASP A 335 0.26 32.26 19.45
CA ASP A 335 0.92 32.49 18.18
C ASP A 335 0.66 31.28 17.23
N PHE A 336 -0.12 31.54 16.20
CA PHE A 336 -0.50 30.55 15.21
C PHE A 336 0.69 29.89 14.52
N HIS A 337 1.71 30.67 14.13
CA HIS A 337 2.85 30.08 13.40
C HIS A 337 3.67 29.14 14.28
N SER A 338 3.88 29.48 15.53
CA SER A 338 4.55 28.61 16.50
C SER A 338 3.73 27.36 16.78
N ALA A 339 2.41 27.53 16.99
CA ALA A 339 1.48 26.43 17.21
C ALA A 339 1.44 25.47 16.00
N ALA A 340 1.27 25.99 14.80
CA ALA A 340 1.22 25.19 13.56
C ALA A 340 2.52 24.40 13.34
N LYS A 341 3.68 25.02 13.60
CA LYS A 341 4.98 24.36 13.51
C LYS A 341 5.11 23.20 14.51
N GLU A 342 4.65 23.38 15.73
CA GLU A 342 4.73 22.33 16.76
C GLU A 342 3.67 21.25 16.54
N LEU A 343 2.46 21.62 16.11
CA LEU A 343 1.42 20.69 15.71
C LEU A 343 1.92 19.79 14.58
N ASN A 344 2.51 20.32 13.52
CA ASN A 344 3.08 19.51 12.44
C ASN A 344 4.10 18.49 12.97
N LYS A 345 4.94 18.85 13.94
CA LYS A 345 5.89 17.89 14.56
C LYS A 345 5.17 16.78 15.32
N ILE A 346 4.10 17.11 16.07
CA ILE A 346 3.29 16.13 16.79
C ILE A 346 2.65 15.15 15.81
N PHE A 347 2.12 15.64 14.69
CA PHE A 347 1.47 14.80 13.70
C PHE A 347 2.46 13.99 12.82
N GLU A 348 3.72 14.41 12.72
CA GLU A 348 4.78 13.52 12.19
C GLU A 348 5.00 12.29 13.08
N GLU A 349 4.85 12.44 14.39
CA GLU A 349 4.97 11.35 15.37
C GLU A 349 3.72 10.46 15.40
N LEU A 350 2.55 11.01 15.04
CA LEU A 350 1.23 10.37 15.05
C LEU A 350 0.58 10.39 13.66
N PRO A 351 1.17 9.73 12.67
CA PRO A 351 0.71 9.82 11.27
C PRO A 351 -0.69 9.22 11.01
N GLU A 352 -1.25 8.48 11.97
CA GLU A 352 -2.62 8.01 11.95
C GLU A 352 -3.66 9.10 12.19
N ILE A 353 -3.27 10.18 12.86
CA ILE A 353 -4.10 11.35 13.07
C ILE A 353 -3.81 12.32 11.93
N GLN A 354 -4.82 12.72 11.18
CA GLN A 354 -4.65 13.66 10.08
C GLN A 354 -4.87 15.08 10.59
N LEU A 355 -3.93 15.95 10.25
CA LEU A 355 -4.00 17.39 10.54
C LEU A 355 -4.21 18.13 9.21
N GLU A 356 -5.24 18.95 9.17
CA GLU A 356 -5.51 19.88 8.10
C GLU A 356 -5.48 21.30 8.65
N ILE A 357 -4.63 22.16 8.12
CA ILE A 357 -4.52 23.57 8.49
C ILE A 357 -4.84 24.40 7.25
N GLU A 358 -6.03 24.95 7.18
CA GLU A 358 -6.41 25.85 6.09
C GLU A 358 -5.99 27.30 6.42
N ASN A 359 -6.20 27.72 7.65
CA ASN A 359 -5.80 29.06 8.15
C ASN A 359 -5.74 29.05 9.67
N SER A 360 -5.52 30.22 10.30
CA SER A 360 -5.43 30.34 11.75
C SER A 360 -6.72 30.00 12.50
N GLU A 361 -7.86 30.05 11.82
CA GLU A 361 -9.17 29.80 12.41
C GLU A 361 -9.73 28.42 12.05
N ASP A 362 -9.14 27.73 11.08
CA ASP A 362 -9.62 26.42 10.64
C ASP A 362 -8.48 25.39 10.65
N ILE A 363 -8.26 24.85 11.84
CA ILE A 363 -7.38 23.71 12.08
C ILE A 363 -8.27 22.51 12.37
N ARG A 364 -8.16 21.44 11.57
CA ARG A 364 -8.96 20.23 11.73
C ARG A 364 -8.09 19.03 12.02
N VAL A 365 -8.58 18.16 12.89
CA VAL A 365 -7.93 16.90 13.24
C VAL A 365 -8.91 15.75 13.03
N SER A 366 -8.49 14.75 12.26
CA SER A 366 -9.27 13.54 12.03
C SER A 366 -8.75 12.41 12.92
N LEU A 367 -9.65 11.80 13.70
CA LEU A 367 -9.36 10.87 14.79
C LEU A 367 -10.23 9.61 14.65
N SER A 368 -9.73 8.48 15.14
CA SER A 368 -10.47 7.22 15.13
C SER A 368 -11.37 7.03 16.36
N GLY A 369 -11.05 7.69 17.50
CA GLY A 369 -11.81 7.52 18.73
C GLY A 369 -11.56 8.58 19.81
N GLU A 370 -12.36 8.53 20.84
CA GLU A 370 -12.32 9.49 21.96
C GLU A 370 -11.03 9.37 22.79
N LEU A 371 -10.49 8.15 22.94
CA LEU A 371 -9.23 7.95 23.65
C LEU A 371 -8.05 8.57 22.92
N GLN A 372 -8.07 8.54 21.57
CA GLN A 372 -7.09 9.24 20.74
C GLN A 372 -7.17 10.76 20.94
N LEU A 373 -8.39 11.33 21.01
CA LEU A 373 -8.61 12.74 21.25
C LEU A 373 -8.03 13.19 22.60
N GLN A 374 -8.33 12.46 23.67
CA GLN A 374 -7.81 12.76 25.00
C GLN A 374 -6.29 12.64 25.08
N THR A 375 -5.71 11.68 24.37
CA THR A 375 -4.26 11.49 24.27
C THR A 375 -3.63 12.66 23.51
N LEU A 376 -4.20 13.04 22.38
CA LEU A 376 -3.75 14.18 21.59
C LEU A 376 -3.82 15.49 22.38
N SER A 377 -4.91 15.73 23.10
CA SER A 377 -5.07 16.92 23.96
C SER A 377 -3.93 17.03 24.98
N GLN A 378 -3.60 15.94 25.67
CA GLN A 378 -2.51 15.92 26.66
C GLN A 378 -1.13 16.09 26.02
N ILE A 379 -0.90 15.53 24.83
CA ILE A 379 0.36 15.73 24.09
C ILE A 379 0.51 17.19 23.69
N ILE A 380 -0.54 17.80 23.15
CA ILE A 380 -0.56 19.20 22.75
C ILE A 380 -0.30 20.11 23.96
N GLU A 381 -1.01 19.88 25.06
CA GLU A 381 -0.81 20.66 26.29
C GLU A 381 0.64 20.57 26.83
N ARG A 382 1.23 19.37 26.80
CA ARG A 382 2.63 19.17 27.22
C ARG A 382 3.63 19.89 26.31
N ARG A 383 3.34 19.92 25.00
CA ARG A 383 4.26 20.48 23.98
C ARG A 383 4.12 21.99 23.81
N LEU A 384 2.90 22.51 23.82
CA LEU A 384 2.62 23.92 23.64
C LEU A 384 2.60 24.70 24.96
N GLY A 385 2.40 24.02 26.11
CA GLY A 385 2.34 24.60 27.42
C GLY A 385 0.98 25.25 27.76
N TYR A 386 -0.04 25.04 26.92
CA TYR A 386 -1.43 25.45 27.12
C TYR A 386 -2.40 24.43 26.59
N SER A 387 -3.59 24.37 27.16
CA SER A 387 -4.66 23.49 26.67
C SER A 387 -5.33 24.07 25.42
N VAL A 388 -5.81 23.15 24.57
CA VAL A 388 -6.60 23.48 23.38
C VAL A 388 -8.01 22.93 23.55
N GLU A 389 -8.97 23.55 22.88
CA GLU A 389 -10.34 23.08 22.83
C GLU A 389 -10.60 22.38 21.51
N PHE A 390 -11.50 21.40 21.53
CA PHE A 390 -11.97 20.72 20.33
C PHE A 390 -13.45 21.05 20.13
N GLY A 391 -13.76 21.55 18.93
CA GLY A 391 -15.12 21.86 18.55
C GLY A 391 -15.95 20.61 18.24
N ASP A 392 -17.15 20.85 17.72
CA ASP A 392 -18.08 19.80 17.35
C ASP A 392 -17.48 18.86 16.30
N GLU A 393 -17.94 17.63 16.32
CA GLU A 393 -17.58 16.64 15.34
C GLU A 393 -18.17 16.96 13.98
N SER A 394 -17.38 16.76 12.96
CA SER A 394 -17.81 16.77 11.56
C SER A 394 -17.44 15.47 10.87
N ILE A 395 -18.30 15.02 9.98
CA ILE A 395 -18.04 13.81 9.19
C ILE A 395 -16.98 14.14 8.15
N THR A 396 -16.01 13.26 8.02
CA THR A 396 -14.97 13.36 6.98
C THR A 396 -15.47 12.65 5.73
N TYR A 397 -15.83 13.42 4.73
CA TYR A 397 -16.17 12.90 3.39
C TYR A 397 -14.92 12.71 2.55
N LEU A 398 -14.99 11.84 1.55
CA LEU A 398 -13.98 11.68 0.52
C LEU A 398 -14.62 11.87 -0.86
N GLU A 399 -13.80 12.12 -1.88
CA GLU A 399 -14.27 12.21 -3.26
C GLU A 399 -13.55 11.18 -4.13
N THR A 400 -14.27 10.66 -5.13
CA THR A 400 -13.72 9.80 -6.17
C THR A 400 -14.35 10.12 -7.52
N ILE A 401 -14.01 9.36 -8.54
CA ILE A 401 -14.56 9.52 -9.89
C ILE A 401 -15.22 8.23 -10.35
N SER A 402 -16.26 8.34 -11.17
CA SER A 402 -16.97 7.18 -11.73
C SER A 402 -16.48 6.74 -13.10
N LYS A 403 -15.78 7.61 -13.84
CA LYS A 403 -15.27 7.35 -15.20
C LYS A 403 -13.87 7.90 -15.36
N SER A 404 -13.09 7.25 -16.23
CA SER A 404 -11.76 7.70 -16.58
C SER A 404 -11.80 9.06 -17.28
N VAL A 405 -10.86 9.95 -16.91
CA VAL A 405 -10.76 11.30 -17.43
C VAL A 405 -9.30 11.71 -17.60
N GLU A 406 -8.98 12.49 -18.63
CA GLU A 406 -7.65 13.07 -18.84
C GLU A 406 -7.60 14.50 -18.35
N GLY A 407 -6.45 14.86 -17.77
CA GLY A 407 -6.17 16.20 -17.30
C GLY A 407 -4.81 16.70 -17.75
N TYR A 408 -4.75 17.99 -17.95
CA TYR A 408 -3.61 18.70 -18.52
C TYR A 408 -3.24 19.88 -17.64
N GLY A 409 -2.00 19.94 -17.22
CA GLY A 409 -1.47 21.01 -16.39
C GLY A 409 -0.26 21.65 -17.03
N HIS A 410 -0.27 22.98 -17.13
CA HIS A 410 0.82 23.76 -17.66
C HIS A 410 1.21 24.86 -16.67
N PHE A 411 2.51 25.04 -16.47
CA PHE A 411 3.05 26.05 -15.57
C PHE A 411 4.24 26.73 -16.21
N GLU A 412 4.03 27.95 -16.68
CA GLU A 412 5.01 28.74 -17.41
C GLU A 412 4.99 30.23 -16.98
N PRO A 413 5.18 30.56 -15.69
CA PRO A 413 5.45 31.93 -15.29
C PRO A 413 6.93 32.27 -15.54
N LEU A 414 7.26 33.50 -15.91
CA LEU A 414 8.60 34.07 -16.09
C LEU A 414 9.81 33.15 -15.72
N LYS A 415 10.44 32.54 -16.74
CA LYS A 415 11.61 31.66 -16.61
C LYS A 415 11.37 30.28 -15.96
N HIS A 416 10.12 29.87 -15.83
CA HIS A 416 9.71 28.55 -15.41
C HIS A 416 8.99 27.82 -16.54
N TYR A 417 9.06 26.50 -16.57
CA TYR A 417 8.33 25.69 -17.54
C TYR A 417 8.15 24.27 -17.06
N ALA A 418 6.91 23.82 -16.99
CA ALA A 418 6.57 22.42 -16.89
C ALA A 418 5.19 22.14 -17.50
N GLU A 419 5.06 21.04 -18.21
CA GLU A 419 3.77 20.54 -18.71
C GLU A 419 3.64 19.08 -18.32
N VAL A 420 2.47 18.72 -17.75
CA VAL A 420 2.16 17.37 -17.28
C VAL A 420 0.78 16.98 -17.72
N HIS A 421 0.66 15.82 -18.33
CA HIS A 421 -0.61 15.22 -18.73
C HIS A 421 -0.85 13.95 -17.93
N VAL A 422 -2.01 13.83 -17.34
CA VAL A 422 -2.39 12.67 -16.54
C VAL A 422 -3.72 12.08 -17.01
N ARG A 423 -3.93 10.81 -16.67
CA ARG A 423 -5.23 10.15 -16.76
C ARG A 423 -5.61 9.65 -15.39
N LEU A 424 -6.80 10.00 -14.95
CA LEU A 424 -7.42 9.46 -13.75
C LEU A 424 -8.29 8.28 -14.12
N ILE A 425 -8.09 7.15 -13.46
CA ILE A 425 -8.84 5.91 -13.67
C ILE A 425 -9.47 5.53 -12.34
N PRO A 426 -10.81 5.32 -12.26
CA PRO A 426 -11.44 4.88 -11.02
C PRO A 426 -10.95 3.49 -10.61
N LEU A 427 -10.73 3.31 -9.32
CA LEU A 427 -10.35 2.04 -8.70
C LEU A 427 -11.50 1.53 -7.79
N PRO A 428 -11.48 0.24 -7.42
CA PRO A 428 -12.38 -0.28 -6.40
C PRO A 428 -12.25 0.46 -5.08
N HIS A 429 -13.34 0.51 -4.30
CA HIS A 429 -13.37 1.15 -2.99
C HIS A 429 -12.29 0.61 -2.05
N GLY A 430 -11.65 1.51 -1.29
CA GLY A 430 -10.56 1.20 -0.39
C GLY A 430 -9.19 0.99 -1.07
N SER A 431 -9.08 1.27 -2.37
CA SER A 431 -7.80 1.16 -3.11
C SER A 431 -6.86 2.33 -2.88
N GLY A 432 -7.35 3.45 -2.38
CA GLY A 432 -6.60 4.69 -2.22
C GLY A 432 -6.10 5.28 -3.53
N ILE A 433 -5.04 6.09 -3.47
CA ILE A 433 -4.40 6.63 -4.66
C ILE A 433 -3.25 5.73 -5.11
N LYS A 434 -3.27 5.32 -6.37
CA LYS A 434 -2.17 4.64 -7.04
C LYS A 434 -1.61 5.52 -8.14
N VAL A 435 -0.32 5.40 -8.41
CA VAL A 435 0.33 6.15 -9.49
C VAL A 435 1.10 5.20 -10.40
N SER A 436 1.05 5.46 -11.70
CA SER A 436 1.82 4.74 -12.71
C SER A 436 2.25 5.68 -13.83
N SER A 437 3.19 5.26 -14.69
CA SER A 437 3.67 6.06 -15.81
C SER A 437 3.56 5.28 -17.11
N LEU A 438 3.00 5.94 -18.12
CA LEU A 438 3.07 5.56 -19.53
C LEU A 438 3.94 6.53 -20.33
N CYS A 439 4.56 7.53 -19.66
CA CYS A 439 5.43 8.49 -20.29
C CYS A 439 6.70 7.83 -20.83
N SER A 440 7.09 8.17 -22.06
CA SER A 440 8.29 7.61 -22.68
C SER A 440 9.55 8.16 -22.01
N GLU A 441 10.58 7.32 -21.84
CA GLU A 441 11.91 7.75 -21.37
C GLU A 441 12.59 8.73 -22.34
N THR A 442 12.19 8.72 -23.60
CA THR A 442 12.67 9.66 -24.62
C THR A 442 12.05 11.05 -24.48
N GLU A 443 10.85 11.15 -23.87
CA GLU A 443 10.22 12.44 -23.54
C GLU A 443 10.77 13.01 -22.25
N LEU A 444 10.83 12.17 -21.20
CA LEU A 444 11.33 12.56 -19.88
C LEU A 444 12.12 11.41 -19.24
N PRO A 445 13.37 11.64 -18.79
CA PRO A 445 14.17 10.61 -18.13
C PRO A 445 13.50 10.04 -16.88
N LEU A 446 13.67 8.73 -16.62
CA LEU A 446 13.05 7.98 -15.50
C LEU A 446 13.21 8.68 -14.14
N GLY A 447 14.40 9.24 -13.85
CA GLY A 447 14.63 9.94 -12.60
C GLY A 447 13.71 11.15 -12.38
N LYS A 448 13.27 11.81 -13.46
CA LYS A 448 12.33 12.92 -13.41
C LYS A 448 10.89 12.45 -13.41
N GLN A 449 10.58 11.37 -14.14
CA GLN A 449 9.27 10.72 -14.04
C GLN A 449 8.99 10.28 -12.61
N ASN A 450 9.97 9.65 -11.93
CA ASN A 450 9.84 9.23 -10.54
C ASN A 450 9.60 10.42 -9.59
N LYS A 451 10.17 11.60 -9.87
CA LYS A 451 9.85 12.82 -9.10
C LYS A 451 8.39 13.23 -9.26
N ILE A 452 7.86 13.21 -10.50
CA ILE A 452 6.46 13.52 -10.77
C ILE A 452 5.55 12.48 -10.10
N LEU A 453 5.86 11.19 -10.20
CA LEU A 453 5.09 10.13 -9.57
C LEU A 453 5.06 10.28 -8.04
N ASN A 454 6.20 10.63 -7.43
CA ASN A 454 6.25 10.92 -6.00
C ASN A 454 5.41 12.15 -5.62
N ILE A 455 5.38 13.19 -6.45
CA ILE A 455 4.51 14.35 -6.24
C ILE A 455 3.04 13.89 -6.32
N LEU A 456 2.65 13.18 -7.37
CA LEU A 456 1.27 12.71 -7.57
C LEU A 456 0.81 11.77 -6.46
N GLN A 457 1.69 10.94 -5.92
CA GLN A 457 1.38 10.00 -4.84
C GLN A 457 1.22 10.69 -3.48
N ASN A 458 2.03 11.71 -3.20
CA ASN A 458 2.13 12.29 -1.86
C ASN A 458 1.37 13.62 -1.70
N TYR A 459 0.97 14.24 -2.80
CA TYR A 459 0.18 15.46 -2.75
C TYR A 459 -1.26 15.15 -2.30
N ASP A 460 -1.80 15.99 -1.43
CA ASP A 460 -3.19 15.88 -0.98
C ASP A 460 -4.14 16.45 -2.01
N HIS A 461 -4.56 15.61 -2.96
CA HIS A 461 -5.45 16.00 -4.04
C HIS A 461 -6.86 16.22 -3.51
N LYS A 462 -7.39 17.44 -3.64
CA LYS A 462 -8.76 17.77 -3.26
C LYS A 462 -9.72 17.62 -4.44
N GLY A 463 -10.90 17.08 -4.16
CA GLY A 463 -11.97 16.89 -5.14
C GLY A 463 -12.66 18.21 -5.56
N ALA A 464 -13.57 18.12 -6.50
CA ALA A 464 -14.25 19.28 -7.08
C ALA A 464 -15.67 19.51 -6.54
N LEU A 465 -16.21 18.62 -5.69
CA LEU A 465 -17.58 18.73 -5.16
C LEU A 465 -17.64 19.56 -3.88
N ILE A 466 -16.87 19.20 -2.87
CA ILE A 466 -16.80 19.87 -1.57
C ILE A 466 -15.37 20.19 -1.12
N GLY A 467 -14.39 19.92 -1.99
CA GLY A 467 -12.98 20.03 -1.64
C GLY A 467 -12.47 18.91 -0.73
N ALA A 468 -13.21 17.80 -0.61
CA ALA A 468 -12.79 16.65 0.15
C ALA A 468 -11.62 15.93 -0.54
N ARG A 469 -10.87 15.15 0.23
CA ARG A 469 -9.71 14.42 -0.25
C ARG A 469 -10.09 13.38 -1.30
N LEU A 470 -9.31 13.32 -2.39
CA LEU A 470 -9.48 12.33 -3.44
C LEU A 470 -9.00 10.93 -2.97
N THR A 471 -9.76 9.89 -3.32
CA THR A 471 -9.42 8.49 -3.06
C THR A 471 -9.88 7.58 -4.21
N ASP A 472 -9.44 6.33 -4.19
CA ASP A 472 -9.84 5.26 -5.12
C ASP A 472 -9.64 5.63 -6.60
N VAL A 473 -8.47 6.22 -6.89
CA VAL A 473 -8.10 6.67 -8.23
C VAL A 473 -6.66 6.25 -8.55
N GLU A 474 -6.46 5.70 -9.73
CA GLU A 474 -5.13 5.57 -10.31
C GLU A 474 -4.82 6.82 -11.14
N ILE A 475 -3.71 7.48 -10.83
CA ILE A 475 -3.20 8.62 -11.56
C ILE A 475 -2.09 8.15 -12.49
N VAL A 476 -2.35 8.09 -13.78
CA VAL A 476 -1.41 7.63 -14.80
C VAL A 476 -0.73 8.84 -15.43
N LEU A 477 0.57 8.96 -15.32
CA LEU A 477 1.35 9.96 -16.04
C LEU A 477 1.41 9.56 -17.53
N LEU A 478 0.78 10.33 -18.39
CA LEU A 478 0.76 10.08 -19.84
C LEU A 478 1.94 10.72 -20.54
N HIS A 479 2.13 12.01 -20.33
CA HIS A 479 3.19 12.81 -20.92
C HIS A 479 3.69 13.85 -19.92
N ALA A 480 4.97 14.19 -20.01
CA ALA A 480 5.52 15.31 -19.28
C ALA A 480 6.63 15.96 -20.11
N ARG A 481 6.71 17.27 -20.03
CA ARG A 481 7.72 18.05 -20.76
C ARG A 481 8.41 19.05 -19.86
N GLU A 482 9.71 19.16 -20.05
CA GLU A 482 10.57 20.12 -19.36
C GLU A 482 11.32 21.01 -20.36
N HIS A 483 11.85 22.11 -19.84
CA HIS A 483 12.81 22.92 -20.56
C HIS A 483 14.15 22.88 -19.83
N ALA A 484 15.23 22.55 -20.56
CA ALA A 484 16.56 22.28 -19.98
C ALA A 484 17.14 23.42 -19.10
N ARG A 485 16.70 24.65 -19.30
CA ARG A 485 17.21 25.85 -18.59
C ARG A 485 16.19 26.50 -17.67
N HIS A 486 14.92 26.12 -17.77
CA HIS A 486 13.81 26.84 -17.15
C HIS A 486 12.91 25.94 -16.29
N THR A 487 13.20 24.64 -16.19
CA THR A 487 12.46 23.77 -15.29
C THR A 487 13.20 23.60 -13.97
N GLU A 488 12.59 24.06 -12.91
CA GLU A 488 13.05 23.88 -11.52
C GLU A 488 12.20 22.86 -10.77
N GLY A 489 12.63 22.44 -9.57
CA GLY A 489 11.97 21.33 -8.87
C GLY A 489 10.50 21.58 -8.50
N GLY A 490 10.10 22.83 -8.27
CA GLY A 490 8.73 23.22 -7.95
C GLY A 490 7.77 23.23 -9.14
N ASP A 491 8.28 23.36 -10.37
CA ASP A 491 7.46 23.53 -11.57
C ASP A 491 6.64 22.26 -11.89
N PHE A 492 7.24 21.10 -11.70
CA PHE A 492 6.50 19.84 -11.83
C PHE A 492 5.43 19.66 -10.77
N LEU A 493 5.61 20.19 -9.56
CA LEU A 493 4.56 20.20 -8.54
C LEU A 493 3.35 21.01 -9.02
N GLU A 494 3.62 22.22 -9.51
CA GLU A 494 2.59 23.12 -10.01
C GLU A 494 1.84 22.56 -11.23
N ALA A 495 2.56 22.03 -12.22
CA ALA A 495 1.97 21.42 -13.39
C ALA A 495 1.17 20.15 -13.05
N SER A 496 1.69 19.30 -12.16
CA SER A 496 1.04 18.04 -11.76
C SER A 496 -0.28 18.29 -11.01
N ARG A 497 -0.27 19.17 -10.00
CA ARG A 497 -1.50 19.49 -9.27
C ARG A 497 -2.58 20.10 -10.14
N ARG A 498 -2.19 20.97 -11.09
CA ARG A 498 -3.12 21.57 -12.07
C ARG A 498 -3.67 20.53 -13.03
N ALA A 499 -2.84 19.56 -13.48
CA ALA A 499 -3.28 18.47 -14.33
C ALA A 499 -4.36 17.62 -13.65
N VAL A 500 -4.13 17.21 -12.41
CA VAL A 500 -5.10 16.44 -11.62
C VAL A 500 -6.36 17.26 -11.37
N ARG A 501 -6.20 18.53 -10.96
CA ARG A 501 -7.36 19.41 -10.70
C ARG A 501 -8.20 19.65 -11.96
N GLN A 502 -7.57 19.89 -13.09
CA GLN A 502 -8.27 20.07 -14.38
C GLN A 502 -9.02 18.79 -14.79
N ALA A 503 -8.45 17.60 -14.53
CA ALA A 503 -9.16 16.35 -14.75
C ALA A 503 -10.39 16.23 -13.84
N LEU A 504 -10.29 16.58 -12.56
CA LEU A 504 -11.39 16.52 -11.61
C LEU A 504 -12.52 17.51 -11.96
N MET A 505 -12.21 18.69 -12.51
CA MET A 505 -13.21 19.63 -13.00
C MET A 505 -14.03 19.08 -14.18
N LYS A 506 -13.47 18.15 -14.94
CA LYS A 506 -14.16 17.47 -16.07
C LYS A 506 -14.80 16.15 -15.66
N ALA A 507 -14.43 15.61 -14.52
CA ALA A 507 -14.83 14.28 -14.09
C ALA A 507 -16.29 14.21 -13.65
N ASN A 508 -16.87 13.02 -13.77
CA ASN A 508 -18.09 12.67 -13.05
C ASN A 508 -17.69 12.23 -11.62
N SER A 509 -17.49 13.23 -10.74
CA SER A 509 -17.08 13.00 -9.36
C SER A 509 -18.21 12.42 -8.52
N LEU A 510 -17.87 11.61 -7.54
CA LEU A 510 -18.75 10.99 -6.56
C LEU A 510 -18.31 11.38 -5.16
N LEU A 511 -19.26 11.79 -4.33
CA LEU A 511 -19.02 12.00 -2.91
C LEU A 511 -19.13 10.67 -2.18
N LEU A 512 -18.18 10.39 -1.31
CA LEU A 512 -18.13 9.18 -0.48
C LEU A 512 -18.35 9.56 0.98
N GLU A 513 -19.23 8.81 1.65
CA GLU A 513 -19.47 8.90 3.09
C GLU A 513 -18.84 7.71 3.83
N PRO A 514 -18.33 7.92 5.06
CA PRO A 514 -17.81 6.81 5.87
C PRO A 514 -18.93 5.91 6.36
N VAL A 515 -18.65 4.61 6.44
CA VAL A 515 -19.59 3.57 6.80
C VAL A 515 -19.05 2.74 7.97
N TYR A 516 -19.87 2.52 8.97
CA TYR A 516 -19.63 1.51 10.01
C TYR A 516 -20.01 0.12 9.53
N SER A 517 -19.19 -0.85 9.82
CA SER A 517 -19.57 -2.26 9.93
C SER A 517 -20.00 -2.51 11.38
N PHE A 518 -21.13 -3.19 11.56
CA PHE A 518 -21.64 -3.55 12.89
C PHE A 518 -21.90 -5.04 12.99
N GLU A 519 -21.74 -5.56 14.19
CA GLU A 519 -22.13 -6.91 14.59
C GLU A 519 -22.93 -6.81 15.90
N ILE A 520 -24.20 -7.17 15.86
CA ILE A 520 -25.15 -7.03 16.97
C ILE A 520 -25.80 -8.37 17.25
N SER A 521 -25.84 -8.79 18.51
CA SER A 521 -26.62 -9.95 18.95
C SER A 521 -27.95 -9.48 19.55
N VAL A 522 -29.04 -9.94 19.02
CA VAL A 522 -30.41 -9.57 19.49
C VAL A 522 -31.22 -10.80 19.83
N SER A 523 -32.20 -10.68 20.73
CA SER A 523 -33.14 -11.74 20.96
C SER A 523 -34.00 -11.98 19.70
N SER A 524 -34.49 -13.22 19.51
CA SER A 524 -35.40 -13.51 18.41
C SER A 524 -36.70 -12.69 18.51
N ASP A 525 -37.12 -12.30 19.69
CA ASP A 525 -38.32 -11.50 19.91
C ASP A 525 -38.14 -10.04 19.51
N ASP A 526 -36.94 -9.45 19.71
CA ASP A 526 -36.64 -8.06 19.40
C ASP A 526 -36.11 -7.85 17.97
N PHE A 527 -35.78 -8.93 17.25
CA PHE A 527 -35.20 -8.87 15.91
C PHE A 527 -35.98 -7.96 14.95
N GLY A 528 -37.31 -8.10 14.92
CA GLY A 528 -38.15 -7.31 14.01
C GLY A 528 -38.09 -5.80 14.31
N LYS A 529 -38.01 -5.43 15.58
CA LYS A 529 -37.90 -4.03 16.03
C LYS A 529 -36.53 -3.46 15.68
N VAL A 530 -35.46 -4.17 16.04
CA VAL A 530 -34.06 -3.74 15.76
C VAL A 530 -33.81 -3.63 14.27
N ASN A 531 -34.28 -4.62 13.48
CA ASN A 531 -34.15 -4.58 12.02
C ASN A 531 -34.85 -3.35 11.41
N SER A 532 -36.06 -3.02 11.93
CA SER A 532 -36.79 -1.82 11.47
C SER A 532 -36.08 -0.52 11.81
N GLU A 533 -35.52 -0.40 13.01
CA GLU A 533 -34.73 0.80 13.41
C GLU A 533 -33.45 0.92 12.61
N LEU A 534 -32.68 -0.15 12.45
CA LEU A 534 -31.48 -0.16 11.61
C LEU A 534 -31.79 0.22 10.16
N ALA A 535 -32.90 -0.27 9.60
CA ALA A 535 -33.34 0.09 8.26
C ALA A 535 -33.68 1.59 8.13
N LYS A 536 -34.28 2.22 9.16
CA LYS A 536 -34.54 3.67 9.18
C LYS A 536 -33.23 4.48 9.19
N LEU A 537 -32.21 3.98 9.86
CA LEU A 537 -30.87 4.57 9.89
C LEU A 537 -30.07 4.31 8.60
N GLY A 538 -30.68 3.63 7.63
CA GLY A 538 -30.05 3.34 6.36
C GLY A 538 -29.06 2.19 6.42
N ALA A 539 -29.13 1.34 7.42
CA ALA A 539 -28.29 0.15 7.51
C ALA A 539 -28.64 -0.88 6.44
N VAL A 540 -27.63 -1.61 5.99
CA VAL A 540 -27.72 -2.78 5.13
C VAL A 540 -27.28 -3.98 5.95
N ILE A 541 -28.16 -4.98 6.07
CA ILE A 541 -27.83 -6.22 6.77
C ILE A 541 -27.28 -7.20 5.73
N ASP A 542 -26.02 -7.60 5.93
CA ASP A 542 -25.31 -8.52 5.04
C ASP A 542 -25.65 -9.98 5.35
N SER A 543 -25.77 -10.31 6.64
CA SER A 543 -26.10 -11.65 7.10
C SER A 543 -26.75 -11.65 8.49
N HIS A 544 -27.54 -12.68 8.77
CA HIS A 544 -28.03 -12.98 10.10
C HIS A 544 -27.92 -14.48 10.37
N VAL A 545 -27.50 -14.83 11.57
CA VAL A 545 -27.33 -16.23 12.01
C VAL A 545 -28.12 -16.45 13.30
N LEU A 546 -28.99 -17.47 13.32
CA LEU A 546 -29.74 -17.85 14.49
C LEU A 546 -28.94 -18.85 15.33
N ASN A 547 -28.61 -18.49 16.55
CA ASN A 547 -27.92 -19.32 17.53
C ASN A 547 -28.81 -19.49 18.77
N GLY A 548 -29.68 -20.50 18.75
CA GLY A 548 -30.69 -20.68 19.81
C GLY A 548 -31.74 -19.56 19.79
N ASP A 549 -31.88 -18.82 20.89
CA ASP A 549 -32.80 -17.68 21.03
C ASP A 549 -32.17 -16.34 20.66
N VAL A 550 -30.90 -16.34 20.22
CA VAL A 550 -30.14 -15.15 19.86
C VAL A 550 -29.87 -15.11 18.35
N ILE A 551 -30.11 -13.96 17.73
CA ILE A 551 -29.81 -13.70 16.33
C ILE A 551 -28.61 -12.77 16.27
N GLU A 552 -27.54 -13.22 15.64
CA GLU A 552 -26.38 -12.39 15.29
C GLU A 552 -26.62 -11.69 13.95
N LEU A 553 -26.64 -10.36 13.98
CA LEU A 553 -26.78 -9.49 12.82
C LEU A 553 -25.42 -8.90 12.42
N LYS A 554 -25.04 -9.05 11.18
CA LYS A 554 -23.89 -8.36 10.59
C LYS A 554 -24.36 -7.47 9.46
N GLY A 555 -23.85 -6.25 9.44
CA GLY A 555 -24.25 -5.31 8.42
C GLY A 555 -23.39 -4.06 8.42
N SER A 556 -23.80 -3.08 7.60
CA SER A 556 -23.14 -1.80 7.46
C SER A 556 -24.14 -0.65 7.51
N ALA A 557 -23.72 0.50 8.04
CA ALA A 557 -24.57 1.69 8.12
C ALA A 557 -23.73 2.98 8.00
N PRO A 558 -24.28 4.06 7.39
CA PRO A 558 -23.60 5.35 7.34
C PRO A 558 -23.28 5.88 8.73
N VAL A 559 -22.05 6.39 8.89
CA VAL A 559 -21.60 6.98 10.18
C VAL A 559 -22.51 8.11 10.60
N VAL A 560 -22.94 8.94 9.65
CA VAL A 560 -23.84 10.09 9.89
C VAL A 560 -25.13 9.67 10.60
N SER A 561 -25.73 8.58 10.12
CA SER A 561 -27.04 8.11 10.63
C SER A 561 -26.90 7.28 11.89
N LEU A 562 -25.90 6.40 11.97
CA LEU A 562 -25.78 5.42 13.06
C LEU A 562 -25.16 6.03 14.32
N LYS A 563 -24.17 6.94 14.17
CA LYS A 563 -23.40 7.47 15.30
C LYS A 563 -24.25 8.17 16.38
N PRO A 564 -25.25 9.01 16.04
CA PRO A 564 -26.09 9.66 17.06
C PRO A 564 -26.89 8.69 17.93
N HIS A 565 -27.12 7.47 17.45
CA HIS A 565 -27.94 6.44 18.09
C HIS A 565 -27.11 5.31 18.73
N LEU A 566 -25.76 5.44 18.74
CA LEU A 566 -24.89 4.39 19.28
C LEU A 566 -25.14 4.10 20.75
N ASP A 567 -25.50 5.10 21.54
CA ASP A 567 -25.77 4.97 22.97
C ASP A 567 -27.15 4.29 23.23
N GLU A 568 -28.05 4.33 22.26
CA GLU A 568 -29.39 3.74 22.35
C GLU A 568 -29.44 2.27 21.93
N ILE A 569 -28.48 1.82 21.10
CA ILE A 569 -28.44 0.44 20.55
C ILE A 569 -28.17 -0.62 21.64
N PRO A 570 -27.33 -0.39 22.67
CA PRO A 570 -27.16 -1.34 23.77
C PRO A 570 -28.43 -1.67 24.51
N ASP A 571 -29.41 -0.76 24.53
CA ASP A 571 -30.72 -0.99 25.17
C ASP A 571 -31.58 -2.04 24.46
N PHE A 572 -31.24 -2.36 23.18
CA PHE A 572 -31.88 -3.39 22.36
C PHE A 572 -31.10 -4.71 22.33
N SER A 573 -29.89 -4.73 22.89
CA SER A 573 -29.08 -5.92 22.89
C SER A 573 -29.45 -6.86 24.04
N PHE A 574 -29.33 -8.17 23.81
CA PHE A 574 -29.61 -9.19 24.82
C PHE A 574 -28.57 -9.11 25.95
N ASP A 575 -28.97 -9.30 27.19
CA ASP A 575 -28.09 -9.26 28.37
C ASP A 575 -26.92 -10.25 28.21
N GLY A 576 -25.67 -9.71 28.08
CA GLY A 576 -24.48 -10.48 27.77
C GLY A 576 -24.07 -10.48 26.28
N SER A 577 -24.77 -9.76 25.40
CA SER A 577 -24.48 -9.65 23.99
C SER A 577 -23.40 -8.61 23.68
N SER A 578 -22.64 -8.87 22.63
CA SER A 578 -21.63 -7.96 22.13
C SER A 578 -22.23 -7.03 21.05
N PHE A 579 -22.20 -5.74 21.31
CA PHE A 579 -22.37 -4.74 20.26
C PHE A 579 -21.00 -4.28 19.79
N ASP A 580 -20.70 -4.51 18.53
CA ASP A 580 -19.40 -4.21 17.99
C ASP A 580 -19.51 -3.39 16.72
N ILE A 581 -18.79 -2.27 16.67
CA ILE A 581 -18.78 -1.33 15.56
C ILE A 581 -17.34 -1.01 15.18
N SER A 582 -17.09 -0.99 13.88
CA SER A 582 -15.81 -0.54 13.32
C SER A 582 -16.05 0.19 12.01
N ILE A 583 -15.14 1.11 11.64
CA ILE A 583 -15.19 1.75 10.33
C ILE A 583 -14.83 0.69 9.30
N SER A 584 -15.71 0.44 8.31
CA SER A 584 -15.48 -0.54 7.25
C SER A 584 -14.95 0.08 5.95
N GLY A 585 -14.98 1.41 5.85
CA GLY A 585 -14.54 2.14 4.66
C GLY A 585 -15.50 3.26 4.26
N TYR A 586 -15.51 3.57 2.97
CA TYR A 586 -16.30 4.64 2.39
C TYR A 586 -17.17 4.11 1.27
N LEU A 587 -18.43 4.55 1.19
CA LEU A 587 -19.37 4.22 0.13
C LEU A 587 -19.96 5.50 -0.48
N PRO A 588 -20.54 5.42 -1.70
CA PRO A 588 -21.19 6.58 -2.30
C PRO A 588 -22.26 7.19 -1.38
N CYS A 589 -22.16 8.49 -1.15
CA CYS A 589 -23.06 9.23 -0.26
C CYS A 589 -24.48 9.23 -0.79
N ARG A 590 -25.46 8.85 0.05
CA ARG A 590 -26.86 8.70 -0.33
C ARG A 590 -27.56 10.04 -0.59
N ASN A 591 -27.23 11.05 0.22
CA ASN A 591 -27.78 12.41 0.12
C ASN A 591 -26.73 13.41 -0.36
N SER A 592 -25.93 13.03 -1.36
CA SER A 592 -24.82 13.81 -1.88
C SER A 592 -25.19 15.26 -2.22
N ASP A 593 -26.36 15.49 -2.85
CA ASP A 593 -26.78 16.83 -3.27
C ASP A 593 -27.04 17.79 -2.08
N GLU A 594 -27.60 17.28 -0.99
CA GLU A 594 -27.81 18.03 0.24
C GLU A 594 -26.49 18.39 0.91
N VAL A 595 -25.57 17.42 0.99
CA VAL A 595 -24.24 17.62 1.58
C VAL A 595 -23.46 18.61 0.75
N ILE A 596 -23.37 18.47 -0.56
CA ILE A 596 -22.68 19.39 -1.47
C ILE A 596 -23.24 20.81 -1.32
N SER A 597 -24.56 20.96 -1.28
CA SER A 597 -25.20 22.26 -1.12
C SER A 597 -24.87 22.91 0.22
N SER A 598 -24.72 22.14 1.31
CA SER A 598 -24.38 22.62 2.64
C SER A 598 -22.96 23.17 2.75
N TYR A 599 -22.01 22.58 2.04
CA TYR A 599 -20.59 22.99 2.05
C TYR A 599 -20.34 24.29 1.28
N ARG A 600 -21.18 24.63 0.30
CA ARG A 600 -21.06 25.85 -0.53
C ARG A 600 -19.65 26.02 -1.14
N TYR A 601 -18.95 24.92 -1.39
CA TYR A 601 -17.61 24.96 -1.97
C TYR A 601 -17.68 25.36 -3.45
N ASN A 602 -16.81 26.31 -3.85
CA ASN A 602 -16.65 26.69 -5.25
C ASN A 602 -15.25 26.31 -5.72
N PRO A 603 -15.09 25.26 -6.54
CA PRO A 603 -13.79 24.78 -6.98
C PRO A 603 -13.01 25.77 -7.85
N ASP A 604 -13.67 26.75 -8.49
CA ASP A 604 -13.03 27.79 -9.31
C ASP A 604 -12.46 28.94 -8.46
N GLU A 605 -12.92 29.09 -7.21
CA GLU A 605 -12.46 30.10 -6.25
C GLU A 605 -11.42 29.53 -5.26
N ASP A 606 -11.07 28.26 -5.38
CA ASP A 606 -10.05 27.62 -4.54
C ASP A 606 -8.64 27.98 -5.04
N PHE A 607 -8.08 29.07 -4.52
CA PHE A 607 -6.76 29.56 -4.91
C PHE A 607 -5.61 28.64 -4.51
N ASP A 608 -5.81 27.81 -3.47
CA ASP A 608 -4.81 26.85 -3.00
C ASP A 608 -4.74 25.63 -3.93
N ASN A 609 -5.84 25.29 -4.61
CA ASN A 609 -5.94 24.18 -5.57
C ASN A 609 -6.43 24.67 -6.94
N PRO A 610 -5.64 25.50 -7.65
CA PRO A 610 -6.10 26.17 -8.86
C PRO A 610 -6.37 25.18 -9.99
N SER A 611 -7.52 25.33 -10.63
CA SER A 611 -7.93 24.58 -11.82
C SER A 611 -7.33 25.12 -13.13
N SER A 612 -6.90 26.39 -13.15
CA SER A 612 -6.33 27.07 -14.29
C SER A 612 -4.87 26.70 -14.54
N SER A 613 -4.41 26.78 -15.79
CA SER A 613 -3.01 26.65 -16.19
C SER A 613 -2.38 28.02 -16.47
N ILE A 614 -1.07 28.14 -16.27
CA ILE A 614 -0.33 29.40 -16.50
C ILE A 614 0.49 29.26 -17.75
N PHE A 615 0.28 30.15 -18.71
CA PHE A 615 1.01 30.24 -19.96
C PHE A 615 1.69 31.60 -20.09
N THR A 616 2.75 31.70 -20.83
CA THR A 616 3.40 32.99 -21.11
C THR A 616 2.87 33.57 -22.43
N ARG A 617 2.36 34.79 -22.36
CA ARG A 617 1.98 35.60 -23.52
C ARG A 617 2.59 37.00 -23.43
N ASN A 618 3.29 37.42 -24.46
CA ASN A 618 3.88 38.78 -24.56
C ASN A 618 4.79 39.12 -23.36
N GLY A 619 5.51 38.13 -22.81
CA GLY A 619 6.41 38.33 -21.66
C GLY A 619 5.72 38.38 -20.29
N SER A 620 4.42 38.07 -20.19
CA SER A 620 3.69 38.01 -18.93
C SER A 620 3.01 36.67 -18.77
N GLY A 621 2.98 36.14 -17.54
CA GLY A 621 2.21 34.96 -17.20
C GLY A 621 0.70 35.25 -17.27
N VAL A 622 -0.03 34.45 -18.03
CA VAL A 622 -1.48 34.54 -18.20
C VAL A 622 -2.13 33.26 -17.68
N SER A 623 -3.08 33.42 -16.78
CA SER A 623 -3.89 32.31 -16.29
C SER A 623 -4.99 31.98 -17.31
N ILE A 624 -5.04 30.72 -17.75
CA ILE A 624 -6.07 30.23 -18.69
C ILE A 624 -6.93 29.21 -17.94
N SER A 625 -8.24 29.35 -18.07
CA SER A 625 -9.22 28.50 -17.36
C SER A 625 -9.09 27.03 -17.74
N TRP A 626 -9.56 26.16 -16.87
CA TRP A 626 -9.53 24.71 -17.09
C TRP A 626 -10.33 24.26 -18.33
N GLN A 627 -11.36 25.05 -18.75
CA GLN A 627 -12.15 24.75 -19.93
C GLN A 627 -11.36 24.99 -21.22
N GLU A 628 -10.50 26.02 -21.22
CA GLU A 628 -9.79 26.49 -22.41
C GLU A 628 -8.34 26.02 -22.50
N CYS A 629 -7.71 25.67 -21.36
CA CYS A 629 -6.28 25.41 -21.30
C CYS A 629 -5.82 24.26 -22.21
N GLU A 630 -6.70 23.32 -22.54
CA GLU A 630 -6.41 22.18 -23.41
C GLU A 630 -6.00 22.60 -24.83
N GLU A 631 -6.56 23.69 -25.34
CA GLU A 631 -6.25 24.23 -26.68
C GLU A 631 -4.82 24.84 -26.74
N PHE A 632 -4.28 25.23 -25.58
CA PHE A 632 -2.99 25.90 -25.49
C PHE A 632 -1.83 24.98 -25.12
N MET A 633 -2.09 23.69 -24.82
CA MET A 633 -1.05 22.73 -24.46
C MET A 633 -0.04 22.51 -25.58
N HIS A 634 1.23 22.43 -25.23
CA HIS A 634 2.32 22.19 -26.16
C HIS A 634 2.47 20.73 -26.57
N ILE A 635 1.97 19.80 -25.74
CA ILE A 635 1.87 18.38 -26.03
C ILE A 635 0.46 18.08 -26.53
N LYS A 636 0.34 17.24 -27.56
CA LYS A 636 -0.99 16.83 -28.05
C LYS A 636 -1.65 15.87 -27.07
N PRO A 637 -2.99 16.00 -26.83
CA PRO A 637 -3.73 15.07 -26.02
C PRO A 637 -3.57 13.62 -26.48
N TYR A 638 -3.52 12.68 -25.49
CA TYR A 638 -3.34 11.25 -25.75
C TYR A 638 -4.54 10.65 -26.51
N VAL A 639 -5.76 11.05 -26.19
CA VAL A 639 -6.98 10.62 -26.86
C VAL A 639 -7.41 11.67 -27.89
N LYS A 640 -7.43 11.27 -29.16
CA LYS A 640 -8.09 12.10 -30.18
C LYS A 640 -9.59 12.12 -29.89
N ARG A 641 -10.16 13.26 -29.48
CA ARG A 641 -11.60 13.45 -29.51
C ARG A 641 -12.07 13.28 -30.95
N SER A 642 -13.06 12.39 -31.16
CA SER A 642 -13.85 12.41 -32.39
C SER A 642 -14.57 13.75 -32.46
N SER A 643 -14.02 14.65 -33.22
CA SER A 643 -14.61 15.96 -33.48
C SER A 643 -15.87 15.78 -34.28
N SER A 644 -17.04 15.78 -33.62
CA SER A 644 -18.27 16.17 -34.28
C SER A 644 -18.29 17.73 -34.40
N GLY A 645 -17.87 18.19 -35.55
CA GLY A 645 -18.18 19.50 -36.11
C GLY A 645 -17.64 20.73 -35.39
N PHE A 646 -16.45 21.13 -35.74
CA PHE A 646 -16.09 22.53 -36.04
C PHE A 646 -14.63 22.50 -36.55
N GLU A 647 -14.47 22.46 -37.89
CA GLU A 647 -13.19 22.79 -38.50
C GLU A 647 -12.91 24.27 -38.30
N ARG A 648 -12.03 24.64 -37.42
CA ARG A 648 -11.29 25.90 -37.48
C ARG A 648 -9.87 25.60 -37.95
N ASN A 649 -9.59 26.00 -39.18
CA ASN A 649 -8.26 26.07 -39.78
C ASN A 649 -7.39 26.97 -38.92
N THR A 650 -6.56 26.43 -38.05
CA THR A 650 -5.45 27.14 -37.42
C THR A 650 -4.13 26.53 -37.90
N ASN A 651 -3.65 27.03 -39.02
CA ASN A 651 -2.25 26.87 -39.43
C ASN A 651 -1.37 27.70 -38.49
N TYR A 652 -0.98 27.13 -37.34
CA TYR A 652 0.12 27.70 -36.58
C TYR A 652 1.42 26.93 -36.92
N PRO A 653 2.52 27.63 -37.26
CA PRO A 653 3.78 26.97 -37.51
C PRO A 653 4.30 26.33 -36.23
N ARG A 654 4.80 25.10 -36.32
CA ARG A 654 5.50 24.39 -35.23
C ARG A 654 6.76 25.17 -34.86
N ARG A 655 6.71 25.96 -33.79
CA ARG A 655 7.88 26.64 -33.25
C ARG A 655 8.53 25.72 -32.22
N SER A 656 9.88 25.69 -32.24
CA SER A 656 10.61 25.00 -31.20
C SER A 656 10.42 25.75 -29.86
N LEU A 657 10.55 25.04 -28.73
CA LEU A 657 10.46 25.68 -27.41
C LEU A 657 11.50 26.80 -27.25
N ASP A 658 12.68 26.60 -27.80
CA ASP A 658 13.74 27.61 -27.78
C ASP A 658 13.36 28.88 -28.57
N GLU A 659 12.67 28.72 -29.71
CA GLU A 659 12.13 29.86 -30.49
C GLU A 659 11.03 30.62 -29.73
N ILE A 660 10.19 29.91 -29.00
CA ILE A 660 9.15 30.53 -28.17
C ILE A 660 9.81 31.33 -27.03
N PHE A 661 10.80 30.74 -26.37
CA PHE A 661 11.53 31.41 -25.30
C PHE A 661 12.38 32.59 -25.78
N GLU A 662 13.07 32.46 -26.93
CA GLU A 662 13.82 33.59 -27.52
C GLU A 662 12.91 34.77 -27.92
N GLN A 663 11.71 34.46 -28.40
CA GLN A 663 10.71 35.49 -28.75
C GLN A 663 10.09 36.18 -27.54
N THR A 664 9.97 35.42 -26.44
CA THR A 664 9.30 35.92 -25.22
C THR A 664 10.30 36.69 -24.31
N TYR A 665 11.53 36.24 -24.22
CA TYR A 665 12.51 36.76 -23.25
C TYR A 665 13.77 37.42 -23.90
N GLY A 666 13.87 37.43 -25.24
CA GLY A 666 15.00 37.99 -25.96
C GLY A 666 16.25 37.08 -25.96
N LYS A 667 17.15 37.29 -26.91
CA LYS A 667 18.42 36.57 -26.97
C LYS A 667 19.31 36.94 -25.79
N ARG A 668 19.72 35.96 -24.98
CA ARG A 668 20.70 36.15 -23.92
C ARG A 668 22.12 36.24 -24.52
N ASP A 669 22.82 37.30 -24.20
CA ASP A 669 24.25 37.45 -24.47
C ASP A 669 25.05 36.47 -23.59
N VAL A 670 25.59 35.41 -24.21
CA VAL A 670 26.35 34.35 -23.53
C VAL A 670 27.87 34.69 -23.63
N SER A 671 28.25 35.85 -23.14
CA SER A 671 29.65 36.14 -22.91
C SER A 671 29.95 35.98 -21.41
N HIS A 672 30.79 34.99 -21.12
CA HIS A 672 31.39 34.63 -19.84
C HIS A 672 30.80 33.47 -19.02
N VAL A 673 30.87 32.23 -19.55
CA VAL A 673 31.15 31.06 -18.72
C VAL A 673 32.00 30.05 -19.53
N LYS A 674 33.29 29.94 -19.22
CA LYS A 674 34.15 28.91 -19.77
C LYS A 674 33.89 27.57 -19.08
N TYR A 675 33.14 26.68 -19.69
CA TYR A 675 33.12 25.27 -19.32
C TYR A 675 34.14 24.49 -20.16
N LYS A 676 35.03 23.75 -19.50
CA LYS A 676 35.91 22.77 -20.12
C LYS A 676 35.07 21.69 -20.83
N LYS A 677 35.15 21.63 -22.14
CA LYS A 677 34.60 20.57 -22.97
C LYS A 677 35.29 19.24 -22.65
N VAL A 678 34.52 18.29 -22.13
CA VAL A 678 34.91 16.87 -22.16
C VAL A 678 34.58 16.37 -23.56
N ILE A 679 35.61 16.07 -24.34
CA ILE A 679 35.48 15.51 -25.68
C ILE A 679 35.07 14.04 -25.54
N ARG A 680 33.86 13.70 -25.94
CA ARG A 680 33.47 12.32 -26.26
C ARG A 680 33.63 12.13 -27.78
N PRO A 681 34.14 10.99 -28.25
CA PRO A 681 34.25 10.73 -29.70
C PRO A 681 32.84 10.61 -30.30
N GLU A 682 32.62 11.27 -31.40
CA GLU A 682 31.43 11.19 -32.23
C GLU A 682 31.31 9.79 -32.86
N PRO A 683 30.11 9.20 -32.92
CA PRO A 683 29.88 8.04 -33.79
C PRO A 683 29.74 8.51 -35.26
N ASP A 684 30.35 7.77 -36.14
CA ASP A 684 30.38 8.01 -37.59
C ASP A 684 28.98 8.24 -38.18
N GLU A 685 28.88 9.33 -38.97
CA GLU A 685 27.69 9.63 -39.79
C GLU A 685 27.47 8.57 -40.86
N LEU A 686 26.48 7.71 -40.68
CA LEU A 686 25.94 6.91 -41.76
C LEU A 686 24.99 7.77 -42.59
N LYS A 687 25.48 8.15 -43.76
CA LYS A 687 24.73 8.87 -44.81
C LYS A 687 23.52 8.05 -45.24
N HIS A 688 22.31 8.57 -44.99
CA HIS A 688 21.10 8.06 -45.58
C HIS A 688 20.87 8.63 -46.98
N PRO A 689 20.66 7.82 -48.01
CA PRO A 689 20.20 8.34 -49.30
C PRO A 689 18.68 8.56 -49.25
N SER A 690 18.27 9.80 -49.48
CA SER A 690 16.88 10.20 -49.72
C SER A 690 16.36 9.59 -51.04
N LYS A 691 15.36 8.73 -50.96
CA LYS A 691 14.48 8.35 -52.08
C LYS A 691 12.99 8.50 -51.71
N PRO A 692 12.14 8.91 -52.65
CA PRO A 692 10.79 9.33 -52.37
C PRO A 692 9.88 8.15 -52.03
N LEU A 693 8.95 8.40 -51.07
CA LEU A 693 7.93 7.46 -50.60
C LEU A 693 7.00 7.06 -51.78
N ARG A 694 7.11 5.83 -52.20
CA ARG A 694 6.04 5.14 -52.93
C ARG A 694 4.99 4.67 -51.91
N ASN A 695 3.72 4.85 -52.28
CA ASN A 695 2.55 4.36 -51.56
C ASN A 695 2.78 2.87 -51.14
N LYS A 696 2.91 2.62 -49.83
CA LYS A 696 2.95 1.25 -49.33
C LYS A 696 1.51 0.74 -49.19
N VAL A 697 1.24 -0.37 -49.80
CA VAL A 697 0.18 -1.31 -49.49
C VAL A 697 0.23 -1.58 -47.98
N SER A 698 -0.95 -1.59 -47.32
CA SER A 698 -1.11 -1.87 -45.90
C SER A 698 -0.27 -3.10 -45.48
N ALA A 699 0.76 -2.89 -44.70
CA ALA A 699 1.59 -3.98 -44.20
C ALA A 699 0.76 -4.84 -43.24
N LYS A 700 0.84 -6.17 -43.37
CA LYS A 700 0.19 -7.16 -42.56
C LYS A 700 0.65 -7.02 -41.10
N HIS A 701 -0.27 -7.00 -40.14
CA HIS A 701 0.06 -6.95 -38.73
C HIS A 701 -0.02 -8.36 -38.12
N VAL A 702 1.11 -8.90 -37.66
CA VAL A 702 1.20 -10.24 -37.09
C VAL A 702 1.41 -10.17 -35.58
N LEU A 703 0.64 -10.95 -34.83
CA LEU A 703 0.81 -11.14 -33.39
C LEU A 703 1.44 -12.54 -33.15
N LEU A 704 2.67 -12.56 -32.72
CA LEU A 704 3.42 -13.77 -32.45
C LEU A 704 3.48 -14.01 -30.94
N VAL A 705 3.02 -15.17 -30.48
CA VAL A 705 2.78 -15.45 -29.07
C VAL A 705 3.56 -16.67 -28.61
N ASP A 706 4.38 -16.54 -27.57
CA ASP A 706 4.92 -17.68 -26.84
C ASP A 706 3.85 -18.26 -25.91
N ALA A 707 3.39 -19.47 -26.25
CA ALA A 707 2.26 -20.10 -25.58
C ALA A 707 2.51 -20.38 -24.10
N TYR A 708 3.65 -20.98 -23.76
CA TYR A 708 3.92 -21.38 -22.38
C TYR A 708 4.23 -20.19 -21.49
N ASN A 709 4.86 -19.14 -22.00
CA ASN A 709 5.06 -17.90 -21.28
C ASN A 709 3.72 -17.26 -20.89
N LEU A 710 2.73 -17.27 -21.81
CA LEU A 710 1.39 -16.74 -21.49
C LEU A 710 0.61 -17.64 -20.51
N ILE A 711 0.66 -18.97 -20.70
CA ILE A 711 0.00 -19.90 -19.78
C ILE A 711 0.54 -19.74 -18.35
N HIS A 712 1.84 -19.59 -18.19
CA HIS A 712 2.47 -19.42 -16.88
C HIS A 712 2.24 -18.03 -16.24
N ALA A 713 1.98 -17.01 -17.05
CA ALA A 713 1.74 -15.65 -16.59
C ALA A 713 0.30 -15.40 -16.10
N ASN A 714 -0.66 -16.24 -16.48
CA ASN A 714 -2.05 -16.12 -16.08
C ASN A 714 -2.42 -17.23 -15.08
N THR A 715 -2.97 -16.84 -13.93
CA THR A 715 -3.29 -17.76 -12.83
C THR A 715 -4.32 -18.81 -13.24
N GLU A 716 -5.38 -18.41 -13.95
CA GLU A 716 -6.45 -19.29 -14.41
C GLU A 716 -5.94 -20.33 -15.44
N LEU A 717 -5.17 -19.87 -16.42
CA LEU A 717 -4.57 -20.76 -17.43
C LEU A 717 -3.53 -21.70 -16.82
N LYS A 718 -2.79 -21.25 -15.83
CA LYS A 718 -1.79 -22.06 -15.12
C LYS A 718 -2.44 -23.18 -14.30
N GLU A 719 -3.53 -22.89 -13.60
CA GLU A 719 -4.29 -23.91 -12.87
C GLU A 719 -4.94 -24.92 -13.84
N LEU A 720 -5.53 -24.41 -14.93
CA LEU A 720 -6.12 -25.27 -15.95
C LEU A 720 -5.06 -26.18 -16.61
N ALA A 721 -3.86 -25.67 -16.86
CA ALA A 721 -2.75 -26.44 -17.43
C ALA A 721 -2.22 -27.53 -16.49
N ARG A 722 -2.39 -27.41 -15.17
CA ARG A 722 -2.07 -28.46 -14.20
C ARG A 722 -3.06 -29.63 -14.27
N LEU A 723 -4.32 -29.34 -14.56
CA LEU A 723 -5.38 -30.33 -14.65
C LEU A 723 -5.44 -30.95 -16.04
N ASP A 724 -5.46 -30.14 -17.08
CA ASP A 724 -5.50 -30.51 -18.48
C ASP A 724 -4.79 -29.49 -19.36
N LEU A 725 -3.64 -29.86 -19.87
CA LEU A 725 -2.82 -29.02 -20.76
C LEU A 725 -3.53 -28.77 -22.11
N GLY A 726 -4.36 -29.71 -22.59
CA GLY A 726 -5.14 -29.55 -23.81
C GLY A 726 -6.19 -28.46 -23.68
N ALA A 727 -6.94 -28.48 -22.57
CA ALA A 727 -7.93 -27.46 -22.25
C ALA A 727 -7.30 -26.07 -22.06
N ALA A 728 -6.12 -25.99 -21.43
CA ALA A 728 -5.39 -24.73 -21.29
C ALA A 728 -4.92 -24.13 -22.62
N ARG A 729 -4.51 -24.99 -23.58
CA ARG A 729 -4.14 -24.57 -24.94
C ARG A 729 -5.33 -24.05 -25.72
N GLU A 730 -6.46 -24.73 -25.62
CA GLU A 730 -7.71 -24.31 -26.26
C GLU A 730 -8.16 -22.96 -25.73
N LYS A 731 -8.18 -22.78 -24.42
CA LYS A 731 -8.54 -21.53 -23.75
C LYS A 731 -7.59 -20.37 -24.09
N LEU A 732 -6.29 -20.63 -24.19
CA LEU A 732 -5.32 -19.65 -24.65
C LEU A 732 -5.59 -19.25 -26.11
N SER A 733 -5.87 -20.22 -26.99
CA SER A 733 -6.15 -19.97 -28.41
C SER A 733 -7.40 -19.12 -28.59
N GLU A 734 -8.47 -19.36 -27.80
CA GLU A 734 -9.66 -18.50 -27.76
C GLU A 734 -9.32 -17.07 -27.34
N THR A 735 -8.55 -16.92 -26.26
CA THR A 735 -8.17 -15.59 -25.72
C THR A 735 -7.35 -14.80 -26.74
N VAL A 736 -6.38 -15.43 -27.39
CA VAL A 736 -5.53 -14.81 -28.41
C VAL A 736 -6.31 -14.48 -29.67
N ALA A 737 -7.25 -15.37 -30.11
CA ALA A 737 -8.13 -15.11 -31.23
C ALA A 737 -9.01 -13.88 -31.00
N GLU A 738 -9.61 -13.77 -29.80
CA GLU A 738 -10.46 -12.65 -29.40
C GLU A 738 -9.67 -11.32 -29.38
N TYR A 739 -8.48 -11.35 -28.80
CA TYR A 739 -7.60 -10.17 -28.76
C TYR A 739 -7.16 -9.74 -30.18
N ALA A 740 -6.73 -10.69 -31.00
CA ALA A 740 -6.28 -10.42 -32.35
C ALA A 740 -7.40 -9.86 -33.24
N ALA A 741 -8.61 -10.40 -33.11
CA ALA A 741 -9.80 -9.86 -33.80
C ALA A 741 -10.10 -8.41 -33.40
N MET A 742 -9.97 -8.07 -32.11
CA MET A 742 -10.19 -6.70 -31.61
C MET A 742 -9.15 -5.70 -32.14
N LYS A 743 -7.92 -6.16 -32.38
CA LYS A 743 -6.78 -5.32 -32.83
C LYS A 743 -6.53 -5.36 -34.33
N GLY A 744 -7.16 -6.28 -35.06
CA GLY A 744 -6.91 -6.51 -36.47
C GLY A 744 -5.55 -7.14 -36.75
N PHE A 745 -5.08 -8.03 -35.87
CA PHE A 745 -3.84 -8.78 -35.99
C PHE A 745 -4.10 -10.17 -36.59
N GLU A 746 -3.10 -10.74 -37.27
CA GLU A 746 -3.07 -12.15 -37.59
C GLU A 746 -2.31 -12.91 -36.49
N PRO A 747 -2.97 -13.75 -35.69
CA PRO A 747 -2.34 -14.40 -34.55
C PRO A 747 -1.63 -15.69 -34.92
N ILE A 748 -0.42 -15.87 -34.41
CA ILE A 748 0.39 -17.07 -34.49
C ILE A 748 0.81 -17.45 -33.07
N ILE A 749 0.43 -18.59 -32.57
CA ILE A 749 0.81 -19.11 -31.27
C ILE A 749 1.85 -20.23 -31.48
N VAL A 750 2.97 -20.12 -30.79
CA VAL A 750 4.08 -21.06 -30.85
C VAL A 750 4.12 -21.90 -29.57
N PHE A 751 4.08 -23.20 -29.71
CA PHE A 751 4.18 -24.19 -28.65
C PHE A 751 5.49 -24.97 -28.76
N ASP A 752 6.24 -25.08 -27.67
CA ASP A 752 7.37 -25.98 -27.58
C ASP A 752 6.95 -27.45 -27.68
N ALA A 753 7.74 -28.25 -28.36
CA ALA A 753 7.56 -29.70 -28.46
C ALA A 753 7.91 -30.40 -27.15
N TYR A 754 7.02 -30.35 -26.16
CA TYR A 754 7.27 -30.99 -24.86
C TYR A 754 7.13 -32.51 -24.97
N LYS A 755 8.23 -33.26 -24.83
CA LYS A 755 8.31 -34.74 -24.59
C LYS A 755 7.90 -35.73 -25.67
N ASN A 756 7.75 -35.41 -26.95
CA ASN A 756 7.61 -36.42 -28.01
C ASN A 756 8.84 -36.42 -28.91
N LYS A 757 9.68 -37.43 -28.77
CA LYS A 757 11.00 -37.57 -29.44
C LYS A 757 10.99 -37.75 -30.96
N ASP A 758 9.83 -37.84 -31.63
CA ASP A 758 9.72 -38.24 -33.03
C ASP A 758 8.72 -37.45 -33.88
N LYS A 759 8.39 -36.18 -33.54
CA LYS A 759 7.50 -35.37 -34.38
C LYS A 759 8.22 -34.21 -35.08
N LEU A 760 8.03 -34.15 -36.39
CA LEU A 760 8.31 -32.98 -37.23
C LEU A 760 7.43 -31.81 -36.82
N ALA A 761 7.91 -30.57 -37.02
CA ALA A 761 7.13 -29.36 -36.77
C ALA A 761 5.75 -29.46 -37.48
N SER A 762 4.67 -29.17 -36.77
CA SER A 762 3.31 -29.17 -37.34
C SER A 762 2.69 -27.79 -37.23
N LYS A 763 1.91 -27.40 -38.23
CA LYS A 763 1.10 -26.19 -38.25
C LYS A 763 -0.35 -26.63 -38.31
N GLU A 764 -1.15 -26.08 -37.36
CA GLU A 764 -2.60 -26.29 -37.29
C GLU A 764 -3.29 -24.92 -37.34
N GLU A 765 -4.48 -24.85 -37.87
CA GLU A 765 -5.31 -23.61 -37.82
C GLU A 765 -6.59 -23.91 -37.07
N THR A 766 -6.83 -23.14 -36.02
CA THR A 766 -8.03 -23.24 -35.18
C THR A 766 -8.51 -21.84 -34.79
N LEU A 767 -9.79 -21.57 -34.98
CA LEU A 767 -10.44 -20.27 -34.64
C LEU A 767 -9.78 -19.03 -35.31
N GLY A 768 -9.17 -19.21 -36.49
CA GLY A 768 -8.44 -18.15 -37.17
C GLY A 768 -7.06 -17.84 -36.59
N VAL A 769 -6.55 -18.71 -35.72
CA VAL A 769 -5.20 -18.66 -35.13
C VAL A 769 -4.34 -19.73 -35.75
N SER A 770 -3.14 -19.39 -36.19
CA SER A 770 -2.13 -20.38 -36.61
C SER A 770 -1.39 -20.93 -35.40
N LEU A 771 -1.57 -22.20 -35.09
CA LEU A 771 -0.87 -22.92 -34.03
C LEU A 771 0.36 -23.59 -34.60
N ILE A 772 1.52 -23.31 -34.07
CA ILE A 772 2.80 -23.88 -34.50
C ILE A 772 3.38 -24.70 -33.36
N PHE A 773 3.65 -25.96 -33.62
CA PHE A 773 4.38 -26.84 -32.71
C PHE A 773 5.80 -26.99 -33.25
N THR A 774 6.80 -26.60 -32.47
CA THR A 774 8.20 -26.67 -32.87
C THR A 774 8.69 -28.09 -32.97
N ALA A 775 9.75 -28.31 -33.74
CA ALA A 775 10.40 -29.61 -33.81
C ALA A 775 11.13 -29.95 -32.49
N SER A 776 11.46 -31.20 -32.24
CA SER A 776 12.13 -31.67 -31.02
C SER A 776 13.49 -31.00 -30.73
N ASN A 777 14.09 -30.35 -31.72
CA ASN A 777 15.39 -29.67 -31.62
C ASN A 777 15.27 -28.11 -31.70
N GLU A 778 14.09 -27.57 -31.71
CA GLU A 778 13.84 -26.14 -31.82
C GLU A 778 12.92 -25.65 -30.67
N THR A 779 13.35 -24.62 -29.97
CA THR A 779 12.52 -23.98 -28.90
C THR A 779 11.56 -22.99 -29.52
N ALA A 780 10.50 -22.60 -28.78
CA ALA A 780 9.56 -21.54 -29.18
C ALA A 780 10.30 -20.23 -29.43
N ASP A 781 11.25 -19.87 -28.57
CA ASP A 781 12.07 -18.67 -28.67
C ASP A 781 12.88 -18.66 -30.01
N SER A 782 13.55 -19.80 -30.33
CA SER A 782 14.32 -19.90 -31.57
C SER A 782 13.44 -19.77 -32.81
N TYR A 783 12.23 -20.33 -32.79
CA TYR A 783 11.25 -20.18 -33.86
C TYR A 783 10.80 -18.73 -34.02
N ILE A 784 10.48 -18.06 -32.90
CA ILE A 784 10.01 -16.67 -32.86
C ILE A 784 11.10 -15.71 -33.39
N GLU A 785 12.35 -15.87 -32.95
CA GLU A 785 13.48 -15.09 -33.44
C GLU A 785 13.69 -15.25 -34.94
N ARG A 786 13.66 -16.51 -35.44
CA ARG A 786 13.78 -16.79 -36.87
C ARG A 786 12.64 -16.18 -37.69
N TYR A 787 11.39 -16.32 -37.23
CA TYR A 787 10.22 -15.73 -37.88
C TYR A 787 10.33 -14.22 -37.98
N VAL A 788 10.71 -13.55 -36.90
CA VAL A 788 10.93 -12.11 -36.89
C VAL A 788 12.02 -11.74 -37.88
N PHE A 789 13.17 -12.40 -37.87
CA PHE A 789 14.27 -12.12 -38.78
C PHE A 789 13.88 -12.22 -40.26
N GLU A 790 13.08 -13.22 -40.61
CA GLU A 790 12.67 -13.47 -42.01
C GLU A 790 11.60 -12.48 -42.51
N HIS A 791 10.67 -12.06 -41.63
CA HIS A 791 9.45 -11.33 -42.01
C HIS A 791 9.40 -9.83 -41.62
N ILE A 792 10.29 -9.37 -40.75
CA ILE A 792 10.26 -7.96 -40.24
C ILE A 792 10.30 -6.88 -41.34
N LYS A 793 10.83 -7.18 -42.50
CA LYS A 793 10.91 -6.24 -43.65
C LYS A 793 9.58 -6.09 -44.40
N SER A 794 8.69 -7.05 -44.29
CA SER A 794 7.40 -7.13 -45.02
C SER A 794 6.17 -7.00 -44.11
N GLU A 795 6.30 -7.30 -42.83
CA GLU A 795 5.21 -7.39 -41.86
C GLU A 795 5.49 -6.50 -40.63
N ASN A 796 4.45 -6.01 -40.02
CA ASN A 796 4.55 -5.38 -38.69
C ASN A 796 4.33 -6.46 -37.63
N ILE A 797 5.39 -6.88 -36.95
CA ILE A 797 5.34 -7.98 -36.00
C ILE A 797 5.31 -7.45 -34.57
N THR A 798 4.35 -7.96 -33.77
CA THR A 798 4.29 -7.77 -32.32
C THR A 798 4.49 -9.12 -31.66
N VAL A 799 5.47 -9.24 -30.77
CA VAL A 799 5.78 -10.48 -30.05
C VAL A 799 5.37 -10.36 -28.61
N VAL A 800 4.65 -11.38 -28.12
CA VAL A 800 4.19 -11.48 -26.73
C VAL A 800 4.97 -12.58 -26.02
N THR A 801 5.86 -12.18 -25.12
CA THR A 801 6.66 -13.09 -24.28
C THR A 801 7.04 -12.39 -22.96
N SER A 802 7.33 -13.17 -21.91
CA SER A 802 7.84 -12.67 -20.63
C SER A 802 9.34 -12.86 -20.47
N ASP A 803 10.00 -13.56 -21.38
CA ASP A 803 11.44 -13.74 -21.33
C ASP A 803 12.17 -12.43 -21.70
N ARG A 804 13.00 -11.94 -20.77
CA ARG A 804 13.73 -10.67 -20.95
C ARG A 804 14.80 -10.74 -22.03
N LEU A 805 15.45 -11.88 -22.19
CA LEU A 805 16.50 -12.06 -23.20
C LEU A 805 15.88 -12.09 -24.60
N GLU A 806 14.82 -12.85 -24.77
CA GLU A 806 14.04 -12.90 -26.02
C GLU A 806 13.47 -11.51 -26.36
N GLN A 807 12.89 -10.78 -25.39
CA GLN A 807 12.41 -9.43 -25.61
C GLN A 807 13.49 -8.45 -26.09
N MET A 808 14.72 -8.58 -25.59
CA MET A 808 15.83 -7.73 -26.03
C MET A 808 16.28 -8.05 -27.45
N THR A 809 16.40 -9.33 -27.80
CA THR A 809 16.78 -9.81 -29.14
C THR A 809 15.78 -9.36 -30.20
N ILE A 810 14.49 -9.57 -29.93
CA ILE A 810 13.38 -9.21 -30.82
C ILE A 810 13.32 -7.68 -31.04
N PHE A 811 13.52 -6.89 -30.01
CA PHE A 811 13.54 -5.43 -30.10
C PHE A 811 14.71 -4.93 -30.96
N GLN A 812 15.87 -5.53 -30.83
CA GLN A 812 17.05 -5.21 -31.69
C GLN A 812 16.79 -5.53 -33.15
N MET A 813 15.97 -6.52 -33.44
CA MET A 813 15.55 -6.87 -34.80
C MET A 813 14.49 -5.94 -35.40
N GLY A 814 13.89 -5.06 -34.59
CA GLY A 814 12.92 -4.03 -35.00
C GLY A 814 11.46 -4.44 -34.89
N ALA A 815 11.11 -5.54 -34.23
CA ALA A 815 9.75 -5.92 -33.94
C ALA A 815 9.23 -5.25 -32.64
N ASN A 816 7.91 -5.09 -32.52
CA ASN A 816 7.28 -4.60 -31.30
C ASN A 816 7.26 -5.72 -30.25
N ARG A 817 7.42 -5.34 -28.98
CA ARG A 817 7.37 -6.30 -27.87
C ARG A 817 6.22 -5.97 -26.92
N GLN A 818 5.60 -7.01 -26.39
CA GLN A 818 4.58 -6.91 -25.35
C GLN A 818 4.84 -7.99 -24.29
N SER A 819 4.77 -7.62 -23.01
CA SER A 819 4.89 -8.65 -21.96
C SER A 819 3.58 -9.43 -21.83
N ALA A 820 3.64 -10.70 -21.37
CA ALA A 820 2.45 -11.49 -21.10
C ALA A 820 1.49 -10.80 -20.11
N SER A 821 2.02 -10.13 -19.10
CA SER A 821 1.21 -9.35 -18.16
C SER A 821 0.50 -8.18 -18.83
N ASP A 822 1.17 -7.46 -19.74
CA ASP A 822 0.57 -6.34 -20.45
C ASP A 822 -0.46 -6.79 -21.47
N PHE A 823 -0.23 -7.96 -22.09
CA PHE A 823 -1.19 -8.57 -22.99
C PHE A 823 -2.53 -8.85 -22.28
N PHE A 824 -2.53 -9.52 -21.11
CA PHE A 824 -3.76 -9.81 -20.38
C PHE A 824 -4.45 -8.56 -19.86
N LYS A 825 -3.70 -7.60 -19.34
CA LYS A 825 -4.26 -6.30 -18.90
C LYS A 825 -4.94 -5.55 -20.05
N GLU A 826 -4.30 -5.52 -21.21
CA GLU A 826 -4.87 -4.87 -22.39
C GLU A 826 -6.09 -5.62 -22.93
N PHE A 827 -6.06 -6.94 -22.90
CA PHE A 827 -7.20 -7.78 -23.28
C PHE A 827 -8.42 -7.51 -22.39
N ASP A 828 -8.24 -7.49 -21.06
CA ASP A 828 -9.31 -7.19 -20.11
C ASP A 828 -9.88 -5.78 -20.30
N LEU A 829 -9.03 -4.81 -20.57
CA LEU A 829 -9.45 -3.44 -20.88
C LEU A 829 -10.29 -3.36 -22.17
N LEU A 830 -9.86 -4.04 -23.23
CA LEU A 830 -10.57 -4.09 -24.50
C LEU A 830 -11.92 -4.79 -24.36
N LYS A 831 -11.95 -5.90 -23.61
CA LYS A 831 -13.19 -6.63 -23.31
C LYS A 831 -14.17 -5.79 -22.51
N ALA A 832 -13.72 -5.07 -21.49
CA ALA A 832 -14.55 -4.15 -20.72
C ALA A 832 -15.10 -2.99 -21.56
N GLN A 833 -14.39 -2.53 -22.58
CA GLN A 833 -14.86 -1.48 -23.50
C GLN A 833 -15.90 -1.96 -24.52
N LEU A 834 -15.91 -3.24 -24.85
CA LEU A 834 -16.84 -3.81 -25.83
C LEU A 834 -18.13 -4.33 -25.22
N MET A 835 -18.13 -4.77 -23.95
CA MET A 835 -19.32 -5.29 -23.26
C MET A 835 -20.52 -4.32 -23.25
N PRO A 836 -20.38 -3.00 -23.07
CA PRO A 836 -21.52 -2.07 -23.15
C PRO A 836 -22.12 -1.92 -24.54
N ARG A 837 -21.39 -2.31 -25.62
CA ARG A 837 -21.86 -2.19 -27.01
C ARG A 837 -22.60 -3.42 -27.53
N LEU A 838 -22.48 -4.54 -26.84
CA LEU A 838 -23.15 -5.79 -27.19
C LEU A 838 -24.50 -5.96 -26.46
N LEU A 839 -24.81 -5.09 -25.48
CA LEU A 839 -26.05 -5.07 -24.72
C LEU A 839 -26.98 -3.92 -25.14
N GLN A 840 -26.64 -3.16 -26.16
CA GLN A 840 -27.52 -2.23 -26.93
C GLN A 840 -27.85 -2.81 -28.31
#